data_b938b0bdd0cc3e10d9186c3e5e4f7255
#
_entry.id   b938b0bdd0cc3e10d9186c3e5e4f7255
#
_cell.length_a   1.000
_cell.length_b   1.000
_cell.length_c   1.000
_cell.angle_alpha   90.00
_cell.angle_beta   90.00
_cell.angle_gamma   90.00
#
_symmetry.space_group_name_H-M   'P 1'
#
loop_
_entity.id
_entity.type
_entity.pdbx_description
1 polymer ?
#
loop_
_entity_poly.entity_id
_entity_poly.type
_entity_poly.pdbx_seq_one_letter_code
_entity_poly.pdbx_strand_id
1 'polypeptide(L)'
;MKITQIRENGDTEALSVTDIDLLIEKMKKETKLRPVTGLRQALHFVLPDEPCSLASKLPRVIPAAAFGRVNGVKRMKTYNGIVELTIGPLAGKTEVEIVKQKAAELPQTMLAFMGASGKSVKIWTCFTRPDGTLPQTTEEAEVFQAHAYRLAIKCYQPQLPFNILLKEPKLEQFSRLSYDPDLIYRPTPVPFYLSQPIGMPGEMTYREKSSTETSPLNRALPGYDTEDTVALLYEAALRKTFEEVETDWHRNDHDLQTLVVPLAENCYYSGIPEEEVTRRTIMRYYKRKNPMLVREMIRNVYKECKGVPKSNYLTKEQRLSLQMDEFMNRRYEFRYNTQIGEVEYRERFSFQFYFHPIDKRAQNSIMLDAQSEGIGVWDRDIDRYLHSNRVPIYNPLEEFLFHLPHWDGKDRIHALANRVPCKNPHWELLFHRWFLNMVSHWRGVDKMHANNTSPILVGRQGTHKSTFCREMIPPALRAYYTDSIDFSHKRDAELYLNRFALINIDEFDQITLPQQGFLKHILQKPVVNLRKPHGRSVLELQRYASFIGTSNQKDLLTDPSGSRRFICIEVTGNIDTTQPIDYEQLYAQAMYEIHHGERYWFDSEDEQIMTENNREFEQTPAMLQLFYQYFKTAQTKEEGEFLTPVEILNYLKKKSGMSLSDNKVYHFGRLLQKCGIPSKHTYKGTVYQVIKLS
;
A
#
# COMPACT_ATOMS: atom_id res chain seq x y z
N MET A 1 30.26 7.63 -15.35
CA MET A 1 29.21 6.75 -14.80
C MET A 1 27.87 7.24 -15.34
N LYS A 2 27.02 6.30 -15.81
CA LYS A 2 25.76 6.65 -16.48
C LYS A 2 24.56 6.48 -15.55
N ILE A 3 23.73 7.51 -15.43
CA ILE A 3 22.53 7.56 -14.59
C ILE A 3 21.29 7.88 -15.44
N THR A 4 20.11 7.58 -14.95
CA THR A 4 18.85 7.84 -15.64
C THR A 4 18.30 9.21 -15.28
N GLN A 5 17.97 10.01 -16.28
CA GLN A 5 17.20 11.25 -16.14
C GLN A 5 15.82 11.04 -16.78
N ILE A 6 14.76 11.39 -16.06
CA ILE A 6 13.39 11.35 -16.51
C ILE A 6 12.90 12.80 -16.69
N ARG A 7 12.33 13.10 -17.84
CA ARG A 7 11.65 14.37 -18.12
C ARG A 7 10.21 14.11 -18.51
N GLU A 8 9.32 14.91 -18.01
CA GLU A 8 7.93 14.92 -18.45
C GLU A 8 7.82 15.83 -19.70
N ASN A 9 7.38 15.26 -20.82
CA ASN A 9 7.05 15.98 -22.04
C ASN A 9 5.56 15.80 -22.31
N GLY A 10 4.73 16.68 -21.75
CA GLY A 10 3.28 16.50 -21.77
C GLY A 10 2.90 15.21 -21.04
N ASP A 11 2.11 14.36 -21.68
CA ASP A 11 1.62 13.08 -21.08
C ASP A 11 2.63 11.92 -21.17
N THR A 12 3.86 12.14 -21.64
CA THR A 12 4.86 11.08 -21.80
C THR A 12 6.13 11.33 -21.00
N GLU A 13 6.62 10.28 -20.33
CA GLU A 13 7.93 10.28 -19.68
C GLU A 13 9.04 9.94 -20.69
N ALA A 14 9.95 10.87 -20.91
CA ALA A 14 11.14 10.64 -21.69
C ALA A 14 12.30 10.19 -20.78
N LEU A 15 12.74 8.94 -20.96
CA LEU A 15 13.93 8.40 -20.31
C LEU A 15 15.17 8.79 -21.13
N SER A 16 16.15 9.40 -20.49
CA SER A 16 17.46 9.67 -21.06
C SER A 16 18.56 9.21 -20.10
N VAL A 17 19.63 8.68 -20.68
CA VAL A 17 20.83 8.30 -19.91
C VAL A 17 21.83 9.43 -20.01
N THR A 18 22.27 9.96 -18.86
CA THR A 18 23.18 11.09 -18.77
C THR A 18 24.43 10.68 -18.00
N ASP A 19 25.58 11.22 -18.36
CA ASP A 19 26.79 11.06 -17.57
C ASP A 19 26.71 11.90 -16.29
N ILE A 20 27.23 11.36 -15.18
CA ILE A 20 27.17 12.01 -13.86
C ILE A 20 27.87 13.38 -13.85
N ASP A 21 29.00 13.50 -14.55
CA ASP A 21 29.76 14.75 -14.59
C ASP A 21 28.97 15.86 -15.30
N LEU A 22 28.25 15.50 -16.38
CA LEU A 22 27.33 16.42 -17.05
C LEU A 22 26.13 16.83 -16.18
N LEU A 23 25.66 15.90 -15.34
CA LEU A 23 24.61 16.22 -14.38
C LEU A 23 25.10 17.22 -13.33
N ILE A 24 26.29 17.01 -12.78
CA ILE A 24 26.90 17.89 -11.78
C ILE A 24 27.09 19.29 -12.32
N GLU A 25 27.57 19.42 -13.58
CA GLU A 25 27.66 20.73 -14.22
C GLU A 25 26.30 21.43 -14.34
N LYS A 26 25.25 20.69 -14.65
CA LYS A 26 23.87 21.24 -14.66
C LYS A 26 23.39 21.65 -13.28
N MET A 27 23.78 20.93 -12.22
CA MET A 27 23.41 21.24 -10.85
C MET A 27 24.15 22.45 -10.30
N LYS A 28 25.36 22.72 -10.76
CA LYS A 28 26.12 23.91 -10.39
C LYS A 28 25.65 25.17 -11.08
N LYS A 29 25.05 25.05 -12.28
CA LYS A 29 24.61 26.18 -13.10
C LYS A 29 23.14 26.03 -13.44
N GLU A 30 22.30 26.87 -12.88
CA GLU A 30 20.88 26.88 -13.22
C GLU A 30 20.65 27.46 -14.63
N THR A 31 19.65 26.93 -15.34
CA THR A 31 19.24 27.46 -16.66
C THR A 31 18.69 28.90 -16.56
N LYS A 32 18.57 29.61 -17.72
CA LYS A 32 17.99 30.94 -17.76
C LYS A 32 16.60 31.06 -17.16
N LEU A 33 15.80 29.99 -17.19
CA LEU A 33 14.44 29.94 -16.61
C LEU A 33 14.43 29.78 -15.08
N ARG A 34 15.58 29.52 -14.48
CA ARG A 34 15.74 29.35 -13.02
C ARG A 34 14.64 28.51 -12.33
N PRO A 35 14.33 27.31 -12.83
CA PRO A 35 13.16 26.56 -12.36
C PRO A 35 13.27 26.13 -10.89
N VAL A 36 14.46 25.81 -10.39
CA VAL A 36 14.68 25.43 -8.99
C VAL A 36 14.62 26.66 -8.07
N THR A 37 15.20 27.77 -8.48
CA THR A 37 15.11 29.06 -7.74
C THR A 37 13.65 29.51 -7.67
N GLY A 38 12.90 29.41 -8.79
CA GLY A 38 11.48 29.72 -8.83
C GLY A 38 10.65 28.83 -7.91
N LEU A 39 10.95 27.52 -7.88
CA LEU A 39 10.30 26.59 -6.96
C LEU A 39 10.57 26.96 -5.49
N ARG A 40 11.81 27.29 -5.13
CA ARG A 40 12.18 27.69 -3.76
C ARG A 40 11.49 28.98 -3.34
N GLN A 41 11.34 29.94 -4.25
CA GLN A 41 10.59 31.17 -4.02
C GLN A 41 9.08 30.86 -3.82
N ALA A 42 8.49 30.03 -4.69
CA ALA A 42 7.09 29.64 -4.59
C ALA A 42 6.80 28.89 -3.27
N LEU A 43 7.69 27.99 -2.85
CA LEU A 43 7.56 27.27 -1.57
C LEU A 43 7.68 28.19 -0.34
N HIS A 44 8.23 29.36 -0.49
CA HIS A 44 8.27 30.37 0.59
C HIS A 44 6.92 31.07 0.79
N PHE A 45 6.11 31.19 -0.26
CA PHE A 45 4.82 31.89 -0.28
C PHE A 45 3.59 30.96 -0.31
N VAL A 46 3.77 29.68 -0.58
CA VAL A 46 2.67 28.70 -0.70
C VAL A 46 2.44 28.01 0.65
N LEU A 47 1.17 27.80 1.00
CA LEU A 47 0.80 27.01 2.19
C LEU A 47 1.38 25.59 2.06
N PRO A 48 1.81 24.97 3.19
CA PRO A 48 2.51 23.69 3.16
C PRO A 48 1.76 22.53 2.49
N ASP A 49 0.43 22.61 2.45
CA ASP A 49 -0.46 21.53 1.98
C ASP A 49 -0.82 21.61 0.50
N GLU A 50 -0.43 22.70 -0.21
CA GLU A 50 -0.71 22.79 -1.64
C GLU A 50 0.42 22.16 -2.48
N PRO A 51 0.09 21.21 -3.38
CA PRO A 51 1.09 20.62 -4.27
C PRO A 51 1.64 21.70 -5.22
N CYS A 52 2.92 22.02 -5.08
CA CYS A 52 3.56 23.00 -5.94
C CYS A 52 3.75 22.43 -7.36
N SER A 53 2.96 22.93 -8.32
CA SER A 53 3.01 22.51 -9.73
C SER A 53 4.39 22.69 -10.39
N LEU A 54 5.23 23.58 -9.84
CA LEU A 54 6.60 23.78 -10.31
C LEU A 54 7.51 22.60 -9.97
N ALA A 55 7.25 21.89 -8.87
CA ALA A 55 8.04 20.73 -8.48
C ALA A 55 7.86 19.55 -9.46
N SER A 56 6.66 19.36 -9.99
CA SER A 56 6.38 18.27 -10.95
C SER A 56 7.12 18.47 -12.28
N LYS A 57 7.38 19.73 -12.67
CA LYS A 57 8.08 20.07 -13.92
C LYS A 57 9.60 19.87 -13.86
N LEU A 58 10.17 19.65 -12.67
CA LEU A 58 11.62 19.43 -12.56
C LEU A 58 11.98 18.01 -13.03
N PRO A 59 13.05 17.86 -13.84
CA PRO A 59 13.54 16.53 -14.22
C PRO A 59 13.84 15.67 -12.99
N ARG A 60 13.51 14.40 -13.07
CA ARG A 60 13.81 13.40 -12.06
C ARG A 60 15.10 12.66 -12.42
N VAL A 61 15.90 12.31 -11.43
CA VAL A 61 17.19 11.62 -11.59
C VAL A 61 17.19 10.37 -10.76
N ILE A 62 17.50 9.21 -11.36
CA ILE A 62 17.66 7.92 -10.70
C ILE A 62 19.16 7.62 -10.66
N PRO A 63 19.81 7.68 -9.47
CA PRO A 63 21.25 7.44 -9.36
C PRO A 63 21.61 5.96 -9.35
N ALA A 64 20.77 5.10 -8.79
CA ALA A 64 21.09 3.70 -8.54
C ALA A 64 21.36 2.88 -9.81
N ALA A 65 20.68 3.22 -10.92
CA ALA A 65 20.79 2.45 -12.15
C ALA A 65 20.55 3.29 -13.41
N ALA A 66 21.12 2.83 -14.52
CA ALA A 66 20.75 3.30 -15.85
C ALA A 66 19.63 2.42 -16.41
N PHE A 67 18.49 3.05 -16.73
CA PHE A 67 17.33 2.40 -17.33
C PHE A 67 17.19 2.74 -18.81
N GLY A 68 16.57 1.85 -19.56
CA GLY A 68 16.17 2.07 -20.94
C GLY A 68 14.86 1.37 -21.25
N ARG A 69 14.25 1.69 -22.39
CA ARG A 69 13.05 0.99 -22.85
C ARG A 69 13.43 -0.08 -23.86
N VAL A 70 12.96 -1.30 -23.62
CA VAL A 70 13.03 -2.43 -24.54
C VAL A 70 11.60 -2.89 -24.77
N ASN A 71 11.14 -2.85 -26.02
CA ASN A 71 9.75 -3.15 -26.39
C ASN A 71 8.70 -2.34 -25.58
N GLY A 72 9.00 -1.05 -25.32
CA GLY A 72 8.13 -0.17 -24.54
C GLY A 72 8.25 -0.33 -23.02
N VAL A 73 8.81 -1.41 -22.51
CA VAL A 73 8.98 -1.69 -21.06
C VAL A 73 10.30 -1.11 -20.58
N LYS A 74 10.24 -0.43 -19.42
CA LYS A 74 11.42 0.09 -18.73
C LYS A 74 12.22 -1.08 -18.16
N ARG A 75 13.50 -1.19 -18.52
CA ARG A 75 14.42 -2.23 -18.03
C ARG A 75 15.73 -1.63 -17.57
N MET A 76 16.29 -2.16 -16.51
CA MET A 76 17.63 -1.84 -16.06
C MET A 76 18.65 -2.25 -17.11
N LYS A 77 19.55 -1.33 -17.48
CA LYS A 77 20.70 -1.61 -18.36
C LYS A 77 21.98 -1.87 -17.56
N THR A 78 22.22 -1.05 -16.55
CA THR A 78 23.38 -1.15 -15.67
C THR A 78 23.02 -0.69 -14.29
N TYR A 79 23.45 -1.42 -13.28
CA TYR A 79 23.37 -1.01 -11.89
C TYR A 79 24.65 -0.25 -11.51
N ASN A 80 24.53 0.83 -10.76
CA ASN A 80 25.65 1.73 -10.44
C ASN A 80 26.19 1.57 -9.02
N GLY A 81 25.50 0.85 -8.16
CA GLY A 81 25.86 0.73 -6.74
C GLY A 81 25.75 2.05 -5.97
N ILE A 82 24.98 3.01 -6.46
CA ILE A 82 24.76 4.31 -5.79
C ILE A 82 23.53 4.21 -4.90
N VAL A 83 23.70 4.58 -3.64
CA VAL A 83 22.62 4.75 -2.67
C VAL A 83 22.42 6.21 -2.40
N GLU A 84 21.16 6.66 -2.43
CA GLU A 84 20.77 8.01 -2.05
C GLU A 84 20.16 8.02 -0.65
N LEU A 85 20.72 8.85 0.22
CA LEU A 85 20.14 9.22 1.52
C LEU A 85 19.53 10.61 1.43
N THR A 86 18.44 10.83 2.14
CA THR A 86 17.76 12.13 2.23
C THR A 86 17.71 12.56 3.67
N ILE A 87 18.15 13.77 3.96
CA ILE A 87 18.09 14.38 5.28
C ILE A 87 17.17 15.60 5.21
N GLY A 88 16.22 15.70 6.11
CA GLY A 88 15.29 16.83 6.19
C GLY A 88 13.97 16.44 6.87
N PRO A 89 13.04 17.41 7.02
CA PRO A 89 13.14 18.81 6.61
C PRO A 89 14.15 19.60 7.48
N LEU A 90 14.91 20.50 6.82
CA LEU A 90 15.89 21.38 7.46
C LEU A 90 15.35 22.81 7.50
N ALA A 91 15.74 23.59 8.52
CA ALA A 91 15.22 24.92 8.71
C ALA A 91 15.75 25.93 7.64
N GLY A 92 16.96 25.72 7.15
CA GLY A 92 17.52 26.62 6.14
C GLY A 92 18.93 26.27 5.64
N LYS A 93 19.53 27.23 4.95
CA LYS A 93 20.83 27.05 4.26
C LYS A 93 21.96 26.64 5.20
N THR A 94 21.98 27.15 6.43
CA THR A 94 23.03 26.86 7.42
C THR A 94 23.03 25.37 7.80
N GLU A 95 21.86 24.82 8.11
CA GLU A 95 21.74 23.40 8.44
C GLU A 95 22.08 22.50 7.25
N VAL A 96 21.72 22.94 6.03
CA VAL A 96 22.08 22.26 4.78
C VAL A 96 23.60 22.19 4.65
N GLU A 97 24.33 23.27 4.89
CA GLU A 97 25.80 23.30 4.79
C GLU A 97 26.44 22.40 5.86
N ILE A 98 25.95 22.45 7.10
CA ILE A 98 26.44 21.57 8.18
C ILE A 98 26.29 20.10 7.78
N VAL A 99 25.14 19.71 7.28
CA VAL A 99 24.90 18.32 6.86
C VAL A 99 25.80 17.93 5.70
N LYS A 100 25.98 18.80 4.68
CA LYS A 100 26.88 18.52 3.55
C LYS A 100 28.32 18.33 4.02
N GLN A 101 28.82 19.19 4.89
CA GLN A 101 30.18 19.09 5.43
C GLN A 101 30.37 17.80 6.24
N LYS A 102 29.42 17.49 7.12
CA LYS A 102 29.46 16.23 7.90
C LYS A 102 29.42 14.99 7.02
N ALA A 103 28.59 15.01 5.99
CA ALA A 103 28.56 13.91 5.03
C ALA A 103 29.89 13.76 4.26
N ALA A 104 30.56 14.88 3.95
CA ALA A 104 31.83 14.89 3.23
C ALA A 104 33.02 14.39 4.09
N GLU A 105 32.91 14.37 5.41
CA GLU A 105 33.93 13.77 6.30
C GLU A 105 34.08 12.26 6.01
N LEU A 106 33.02 11.59 5.54
CA LEU A 106 33.09 10.18 5.13
C LEU A 106 33.68 10.05 3.73
N PRO A 107 34.77 9.27 3.56
CA PRO A 107 35.42 9.07 2.25
C PRO A 107 34.52 8.35 1.23
N GLN A 108 33.45 7.71 1.68
CA GLN A 108 32.46 7.02 0.85
C GLN A 108 31.43 7.95 0.20
N THR A 109 31.34 9.20 0.65
CA THR A 109 30.44 10.18 0.05
C THR A 109 30.94 10.58 -1.32
N MET A 110 30.14 10.25 -2.35
CA MET A 110 30.40 10.67 -3.72
C MET A 110 29.86 12.07 -4.00
N LEU A 111 28.65 12.34 -3.57
CA LEU A 111 27.94 13.60 -3.83
C LEU A 111 27.08 13.99 -2.63
N ALA A 112 27.19 15.25 -2.19
CA ALA A 112 26.28 15.83 -1.20
C ALA A 112 25.80 17.18 -1.73
N PHE A 113 24.46 17.36 -1.82
CA PHE A 113 23.86 18.55 -2.39
C PHE A 113 22.52 18.90 -1.76
N MET A 114 22.18 20.17 -1.88
CA MET A 114 20.89 20.71 -1.44
C MET A 114 19.76 20.21 -2.36
N GLY A 115 18.71 19.62 -1.79
CA GLY A 115 17.52 19.19 -2.53
C GLY A 115 16.77 20.34 -3.21
N ALA A 116 15.89 20.03 -4.16
CA ALA A 116 15.17 21.02 -4.95
C ALA A 116 14.36 22.02 -4.11
N SER A 117 13.77 21.58 -2.99
CA SER A 117 13.03 22.45 -2.05
C SER A 117 13.90 23.45 -1.29
N GLY A 118 15.22 23.25 -1.24
CA GLY A 118 16.13 24.04 -0.40
C GLY A 118 16.10 23.67 1.09
N LYS A 119 15.25 22.72 1.51
CA LYS A 119 15.05 22.29 2.90
C LYS A 119 15.45 20.83 3.14
N SER A 120 16.30 20.28 2.31
CA SER A 120 16.81 18.90 2.47
C SER A 120 18.21 18.80 1.88
N VAL A 121 18.96 17.80 2.32
CA VAL A 121 20.23 17.39 1.72
C VAL A 121 20.08 15.98 1.16
N LYS A 122 20.66 15.79 -0.02
CA LYS A 122 20.80 14.49 -0.67
C LYS A 122 22.25 14.07 -0.61
N ILE A 123 22.51 12.83 -0.18
CA ILE A 123 23.84 12.25 -0.12
C ILE A 123 23.84 11.01 -1.00
N TRP A 124 24.76 10.94 -1.95
CA TRP A 124 25.01 9.76 -2.76
C TRP A 124 26.28 9.10 -2.31
N THR A 125 26.21 7.81 -2.02
CA THR A 125 27.33 6.99 -1.58
C THR A 125 27.45 5.73 -2.42
N CYS A 126 28.65 5.21 -2.58
CA CYS A 126 28.93 4.11 -3.50
C CYS A 126 29.16 2.79 -2.74
N PHE A 127 28.65 1.71 -3.31
CA PHE A 127 28.75 0.34 -2.83
C PHE A 127 29.23 -0.60 -3.92
N THR A 128 30.08 -1.55 -3.56
CA THR A 128 30.51 -2.64 -4.45
C THR A 128 30.60 -3.95 -3.67
N ARG A 129 30.76 -5.06 -4.39
CA ARG A 129 31.26 -6.31 -3.79
C ARG A 129 32.76 -6.17 -3.45
N PRO A 130 33.31 -7.01 -2.59
CA PRO A 130 34.74 -6.95 -2.24
C PRO A 130 35.72 -7.08 -3.42
N ASP A 131 35.29 -7.75 -4.48
CA ASP A 131 36.01 -7.88 -5.75
C ASP A 131 35.84 -6.69 -6.70
N GLY A 132 35.09 -5.65 -6.27
CA GLY A 132 34.81 -4.47 -7.07
C GLY A 132 33.68 -4.65 -8.09
N THR A 133 33.05 -5.84 -8.17
CA THR A 133 31.93 -6.09 -9.10
C THR A 133 30.60 -5.58 -8.56
N LEU A 134 29.63 -5.42 -9.47
CA LEU A 134 28.25 -5.05 -9.16
C LEU A 134 27.27 -6.09 -9.71
N PRO A 135 26.08 -6.22 -9.11
CA PRO A 135 25.01 -7.05 -9.65
C PRO A 135 24.69 -6.75 -11.12
N GLN A 136 24.41 -7.80 -11.89
CA GLN A 136 24.10 -7.69 -13.32
C GLN A 136 22.61 -7.88 -13.62
N THR A 137 21.89 -8.63 -12.78
CA THR A 137 20.45 -8.85 -12.93
C THR A 137 19.66 -7.84 -12.08
N THR A 138 18.41 -7.58 -12.45
CA THR A 138 17.53 -6.65 -11.71
C THR A 138 17.27 -7.19 -10.31
N GLU A 139 16.98 -8.48 -10.18
CA GLU A 139 16.66 -9.14 -8.91
C GLU A 139 17.84 -9.07 -7.92
N GLU A 140 19.06 -9.38 -8.38
CA GLU A 140 20.24 -9.22 -7.55
C GLU A 140 20.51 -7.77 -7.16
N ALA A 141 20.27 -6.83 -8.10
CA ALA A 141 20.48 -5.41 -7.85
C ALA A 141 19.48 -4.85 -6.83
N GLU A 142 18.22 -5.29 -6.84
CA GLU A 142 17.22 -4.90 -5.84
C GLU A 142 17.63 -5.34 -4.44
N VAL A 143 18.03 -6.60 -4.29
CA VAL A 143 18.51 -7.13 -3.00
C VAL A 143 19.77 -6.40 -2.54
N PHE A 144 20.74 -6.20 -3.44
CA PHE A 144 21.97 -5.47 -3.14
C PHE A 144 21.67 -4.02 -2.72
N GLN A 145 20.80 -3.31 -3.45
CA GLN A 145 20.41 -1.93 -3.16
C GLN A 145 19.78 -1.82 -1.77
N ALA A 146 18.91 -2.78 -1.41
CA ALA A 146 18.27 -2.82 -0.12
C ALA A 146 19.29 -2.95 1.03
N HIS A 147 20.25 -3.86 0.90
CA HIS A 147 21.32 -4.04 1.89
C HIS A 147 22.24 -2.82 1.95
N ALA A 148 22.66 -2.29 0.79
CA ALA A 148 23.48 -1.10 0.69
C ALA A 148 22.82 0.12 1.36
N TYR A 149 21.52 0.30 1.16
CA TYR A 149 20.76 1.39 1.75
C TYR A 149 20.77 1.32 3.29
N ARG A 150 20.55 0.11 3.86
CA ARG A 150 20.59 -0.07 5.32
C ARG A 150 21.98 0.15 5.89
N LEU A 151 23.01 -0.35 5.24
CA LEU A 151 24.38 -0.12 5.68
C LEU A 151 24.74 1.37 5.58
N ALA A 152 24.30 2.06 4.53
CA ALA A 152 24.48 3.50 4.41
C ALA A 152 23.85 4.26 5.58
N ILE A 153 22.60 3.95 5.95
CA ILE A 153 21.93 4.56 7.12
C ILE A 153 22.75 4.31 8.40
N LYS A 154 23.15 3.05 8.64
CA LYS A 154 23.92 2.66 9.82
C LYS A 154 25.25 3.43 9.93
N CYS A 155 25.90 3.71 8.80
CA CYS A 155 27.17 4.44 8.78
C CYS A 155 27.01 5.96 8.86
N TYR A 156 26.01 6.52 8.20
CA TYR A 156 25.83 7.97 8.13
C TYR A 156 25.04 8.55 9.30
N GLN A 157 24.02 7.86 9.83
CA GLN A 157 23.16 8.42 10.90
C GLN A 157 23.95 8.86 12.15
N PRO A 158 24.96 8.13 12.64
CA PRO A 158 25.74 8.60 13.80
C PRO A 158 26.60 9.83 13.52
N GLN A 159 26.93 10.10 12.25
CA GLN A 159 27.77 11.22 11.84
C GLN A 159 26.95 12.51 11.57
N LEU A 160 25.65 12.35 11.36
CA LEU A 160 24.78 13.45 10.95
C LEU A 160 24.01 14.01 12.14
N PRO A 161 23.89 15.34 12.25
CA PRO A 161 23.14 16.00 13.34
C PRO A 161 21.63 15.92 13.19
N PHE A 162 21.13 15.43 12.06
CA PHE A 162 19.71 15.31 11.74
C PHE A 162 19.39 13.90 11.24
N ASN A 163 18.13 13.49 11.45
CA ASN A 163 17.68 12.16 11.07
C ASN A 163 17.60 11.99 9.55
N ILE A 164 18.03 10.81 9.08
CA ILE A 164 17.85 10.38 7.70
C ILE A 164 16.38 10.02 7.50
N LEU A 165 15.75 10.57 6.48
CA LEU A 165 14.40 10.19 6.06
C LEU A 165 14.42 8.78 5.48
N LEU A 166 13.80 7.85 6.19
CA LEU A 166 13.72 6.48 5.76
C LEU A 166 12.78 6.33 4.56
N LYS A 167 13.27 5.66 3.52
CA LYS A 167 12.50 5.34 2.32
C LYS A 167 12.67 3.87 2.01
N GLU A 168 11.67 3.29 1.36
CA GLU A 168 11.81 1.95 0.80
C GLU A 168 12.93 1.95 -0.26
N PRO A 169 13.94 1.06 -0.14
CA PRO A 169 15.06 1.04 -1.08
C PRO A 169 14.66 0.41 -2.42
N LYS A 170 14.24 1.24 -3.37
CA LYS A 170 13.91 0.82 -4.75
C LYS A 170 15.01 1.24 -5.71
N LEU A 171 15.31 0.42 -6.72
CA LEU A 171 16.26 0.78 -7.80
C LEU A 171 15.80 2.04 -8.56
N GLU A 172 14.50 2.25 -8.65
CA GLU A 172 13.88 3.37 -9.34
C GLU A 172 13.70 4.61 -8.46
N GLN A 173 14.21 4.58 -7.23
CA GLN A 173 14.16 5.76 -6.36
C GLN A 173 14.80 6.95 -7.05
N PHE A 174 14.08 8.04 -7.11
CA PHE A 174 14.53 9.25 -7.80
C PHE A 174 14.62 10.46 -6.88
N SER A 175 15.45 11.40 -7.27
CA SER A 175 15.47 12.78 -6.80
C SER A 175 15.13 13.75 -7.91
N ARG A 176 14.47 14.86 -7.58
CA ARG A 176 14.31 15.97 -8.53
C ARG A 176 15.65 16.66 -8.75
N LEU A 177 15.93 17.03 -9.98
CA LEU A 177 17.10 17.81 -10.31
C LEU A 177 17.11 19.09 -9.47
N SER A 178 18.24 19.35 -8.82
CA SER A 178 18.40 20.50 -7.94
C SER A 178 19.41 21.49 -8.52
N TYR A 179 19.44 22.68 -7.94
CA TYR A 179 20.49 23.70 -8.14
C TYR A 179 21.23 23.90 -6.83
N ASP A 180 22.51 23.63 -6.83
CA ASP A 180 23.42 23.85 -5.71
C ASP A 180 24.81 24.18 -6.24
N PRO A 181 25.22 25.46 -6.28
CA PRO A 181 26.55 25.85 -6.75
C PRO A 181 27.66 25.34 -5.82
N ASP A 182 27.34 25.14 -4.55
CA ASP A 182 28.26 24.75 -3.48
C ASP A 182 28.15 23.22 -3.16
N LEU A 183 27.66 22.41 -4.11
CA LEU A 183 27.61 20.96 -3.93
C LEU A 183 29.01 20.36 -3.72
N ILE A 184 29.08 19.32 -2.91
CA ILE A 184 30.31 18.59 -2.66
C ILE A 184 30.34 17.35 -3.55
N TYR A 185 31.36 17.23 -4.40
CA TYR A 185 31.52 16.10 -5.30
C TYR A 185 32.92 15.49 -5.21
N ARG A 186 32.98 14.17 -5.05
CA ARG A 186 34.18 13.36 -5.07
C ARG A 186 34.06 12.34 -6.22
N PRO A 187 34.82 12.56 -7.32
CA PRO A 187 34.73 11.69 -8.51
C PRO A 187 35.10 10.22 -8.25
N THR A 188 36.02 9.99 -7.33
CA THR A 188 36.52 8.67 -6.96
C THR A 188 36.33 8.45 -5.44
N PRO A 189 35.09 8.19 -4.97
CA PRO A 189 34.85 7.88 -3.57
C PRO A 189 35.39 6.48 -3.26
N VAL A 190 35.71 6.25 -1.99
CA VAL A 190 36.01 4.89 -1.50
C VAL A 190 34.66 4.16 -1.36
N PRO A 191 34.44 3.03 -2.06
CA PRO A 191 33.15 2.35 -1.94
C PRO A 191 33.03 1.63 -0.59
N PHE A 192 31.79 1.51 -0.11
CA PHE A 192 31.47 0.52 0.91
C PHE A 192 31.46 -0.88 0.28
N TYR A 193 31.96 -1.87 1.02
CA TYR A 193 31.99 -3.25 0.57
C TYR A 193 30.88 -4.06 1.23
N LEU A 194 30.04 -4.73 0.43
CA LEU A 194 29.10 -5.74 0.89
C LEU A 194 29.73 -7.13 0.70
N SER A 195 30.24 -7.70 1.79
CA SER A 195 31.06 -8.90 1.80
C SER A 195 30.31 -10.22 1.97
N GLN A 196 28.97 -10.17 2.16
CA GLN A 196 28.21 -11.38 2.45
C GLN A 196 27.37 -11.82 1.23
N PRO A 197 27.13 -13.13 1.07
CA PRO A 197 26.28 -13.61 0.00
C PRO A 197 24.88 -13.02 0.16
N ILE A 198 24.41 -12.39 -0.91
CA ILE A 198 23.08 -11.80 -0.98
C ILE A 198 22.12 -12.94 -1.24
N GLY A 199 21.18 -13.17 -0.33
CA GLY A 199 20.13 -14.18 -0.48
C GLY A 199 19.25 -13.90 -1.71
N MET A 200 18.63 -14.93 -2.24
CA MET A 200 17.66 -14.78 -3.33
C MET A 200 16.40 -14.02 -2.87
N PRO A 201 15.72 -13.29 -3.77
CA PRO A 201 14.44 -12.67 -3.46
C PRO A 201 13.45 -13.72 -2.92
N GLY A 202 12.98 -13.53 -1.69
CA GLY A 202 12.10 -14.47 -0.99
C GLY A 202 12.70 -15.16 0.24
N GLU A 203 14.03 -15.21 0.36
CA GLU A 203 14.75 -15.76 1.52
C GLU A 203 15.32 -14.67 2.44
N MET A 204 14.74 -13.50 2.47
CA MET A 204 15.30 -12.34 3.18
C MET A 204 15.06 -12.38 4.68
N THR A 205 15.62 -13.36 5.36
CA THR A 205 15.96 -13.27 6.77
C THR A 205 17.46 -13.16 6.92
N TYR A 206 18.00 -11.98 6.65
CA TYR A 206 19.39 -11.71 6.97
C TYR A 206 19.48 -11.38 8.47
N ARG A 207 19.79 -12.39 9.29
CA ARG A 207 20.31 -12.18 10.64
C ARG A 207 21.80 -11.88 10.48
N GLU A 208 22.20 -10.64 10.74
CA GLU A 208 23.58 -10.40 11.16
C GLU A 208 23.85 -11.38 12.31
N LYS A 209 24.78 -12.32 12.14
CA LYS A 209 25.40 -12.97 13.31
C LYS A 209 25.93 -11.82 14.13
N SER A 210 25.32 -11.59 15.28
CA SER A 210 25.81 -10.65 16.26
C SER A 210 27.28 -11.00 16.49
N SER A 211 28.20 -10.28 15.84
CA SER A 211 29.48 -10.10 16.40
C SER A 211 29.25 -9.47 17.75
N THR A 212 29.72 -10.07 18.80
CA THR A 212 29.69 -9.59 20.17
C THR A 212 30.49 -8.29 20.36
N GLU A 213 30.76 -7.56 19.31
CA GLU A 213 31.17 -6.17 19.33
C GLU A 213 29.91 -5.31 19.41
N THR A 214 29.59 -4.95 20.64
CA THR A 214 28.61 -3.93 20.95
C THR A 214 28.88 -2.71 20.08
N SER A 215 27.98 -2.49 19.10
CA SER A 215 27.88 -1.21 18.41
C SER A 215 27.96 -0.10 19.45
N PRO A 216 28.63 1.05 19.19
CA PRO A 216 28.62 2.19 20.10
C PRO A 216 27.20 2.64 20.48
N LEU A 217 26.19 2.33 19.65
CA LEU A 217 24.76 2.53 19.92
C LEU A 217 24.19 1.51 20.92
N ASN A 218 24.83 0.36 21.16
CA ASN A 218 24.42 -0.65 22.14
C ASN A 218 25.15 -0.54 23.49
N ARG A 219 25.94 0.49 23.71
CA ARG A 219 26.31 0.84 25.06
C ARG A 219 25.04 1.35 25.72
N ALA A 220 24.44 0.50 26.54
CA ALA A 220 23.45 0.90 27.51
C ALA A 220 24.03 2.07 28.30
N LEU A 221 23.68 3.29 27.92
CA LEU A 221 23.97 4.45 28.74
C LEU A 221 22.99 4.35 29.90
N PRO A 222 23.48 4.33 31.14
CA PRO A 222 22.62 4.30 32.30
C PRO A 222 21.76 5.56 32.24
N GLY A 223 20.48 5.39 32.10
CA GLY A 223 19.35 6.29 32.16
C GLY A 223 19.63 7.79 31.91
N TYR A 224 18.79 8.44 31.15
CA TYR A 224 18.62 9.89 30.97
C TYR A 224 19.62 10.68 30.11
N ASP A 225 20.80 10.17 29.76
CA ASP A 225 21.85 10.93 29.08
C ASP A 225 22.07 10.53 27.61
N THR A 226 21.08 9.98 26.96
CA THR A 226 21.14 9.81 25.49
C THR A 226 20.87 11.15 24.81
N GLU A 227 21.61 11.48 23.78
CA GLU A 227 21.42 12.69 22.98
C GLU A 227 19.97 12.84 22.49
N ASP A 228 19.29 11.72 22.22
CA ASP A 228 17.91 11.67 21.76
C ASP A 228 16.91 11.95 22.89
N THR A 229 17.14 11.44 24.10
CA THR A 229 16.31 11.75 25.27
C THR A 229 16.42 13.22 25.64
N VAL A 230 17.62 13.79 25.57
CA VAL A 230 17.87 15.21 25.77
C VAL A 230 17.15 16.05 24.70
N ALA A 231 17.10 15.58 23.46
CA ALA A 231 16.34 16.24 22.40
C ALA A 231 14.84 16.31 22.70
N LEU A 232 14.25 15.22 23.14
CA LEU A 232 12.83 15.16 23.48
C LEU A 232 12.49 16.03 24.71
N LEU A 233 13.35 16.01 25.73
CA LEU A 233 13.21 16.87 26.91
C LEU A 233 13.32 18.36 26.54
N TYR A 234 14.25 18.70 25.63
CA TYR A 234 14.40 20.05 25.12
C TYR A 234 13.16 20.52 24.34
N GLU A 235 12.62 19.70 23.45
CA GLU A 235 11.41 20.03 22.68
C GLU A 235 10.17 20.14 23.59
N ALA A 236 10.08 19.33 24.64
CA ALA A 236 9.02 19.43 25.64
C ALA A 236 9.13 20.73 26.45
N ALA A 237 10.35 21.09 26.92
CA ALA A 237 10.63 22.33 27.60
C ALA A 237 10.33 23.55 26.71
N LEU A 238 10.68 23.47 25.42
CA LEU A 238 10.42 24.52 24.46
C LEU A 238 8.91 24.73 24.21
N ARG A 239 8.14 23.66 24.03
CA ARG A 239 6.68 23.76 23.90
C ARG A 239 6.05 24.45 25.11
N LYS A 240 6.41 24.00 26.30
CA LYS A 240 5.90 24.59 27.51
C LYS A 240 6.28 26.07 27.64
N THR A 241 7.52 26.42 27.29
CA THR A 241 7.96 27.81 27.27
C THR A 241 7.12 28.65 26.32
N PHE A 242 6.79 28.13 25.10
CA PHE A 242 5.90 28.84 24.19
C PHE A 242 4.50 29.02 24.74
N GLU A 243 3.92 28.01 25.39
CA GLU A 243 2.61 28.12 26.07
C GLU A 243 2.63 29.22 27.17
N GLU A 244 3.74 29.34 27.88
CA GLU A 244 3.90 30.34 28.96
C GLU A 244 4.14 31.78 28.44
N VAL A 245 4.88 31.93 27.33
CA VAL A 245 5.34 33.24 26.86
C VAL A 245 4.74 33.71 25.54
N GLU A 246 3.80 32.96 24.96
CA GLU A 246 3.25 33.23 23.63
C GLU A 246 2.77 34.67 23.45
N THR A 247 2.05 35.19 24.44
CA THR A 247 1.54 36.57 24.43
C THR A 247 2.66 37.61 24.49
N ASP A 248 3.66 37.39 25.32
CA ASP A 248 4.77 38.33 25.53
C ASP A 248 5.79 38.24 24.39
N TRP A 249 5.96 37.06 23.82
CA TRP A 249 6.75 36.82 22.61
C TRP A 249 6.24 37.63 21.40
N HIS A 250 4.94 37.66 21.21
CA HIS A 250 4.32 38.47 20.15
C HIS A 250 4.31 39.96 20.45
N ARG A 251 4.16 40.37 21.72
CA ARG A 251 4.19 41.79 22.13
C ARG A 251 5.57 42.43 21.99
N ASN A 252 6.62 41.66 22.25
CA ASN A 252 8.00 42.15 22.30
C ASN A 252 8.73 41.95 20.95
N ASP A 253 8.00 41.95 19.82
CA ASP A 253 8.55 41.81 18.49
C ASP A 253 9.51 40.61 18.33
N HIS A 254 9.15 39.52 18.97
CA HIS A 254 9.91 38.26 18.96
C HIS A 254 11.33 38.42 19.57
N ASP A 255 11.47 39.22 20.60
CA ASP A 255 12.77 39.37 21.31
C ASP A 255 13.20 38.02 21.93
N LEU A 256 14.39 37.58 21.54
CA LEU A 256 14.92 36.27 21.92
C LEU A 256 15.13 36.12 23.44
N GLN A 257 15.31 37.23 24.18
CA GLN A 257 15.45 37.21 25.62
C GLN A 257 14.17 36.75 26.32
N THR A 258 13.01 37.15 25.80
CA THR A 258 11.68 36.73 26.29
C THR A 258 11.49 35.21 26.18
N LEU A 259 12.15 34.55 25.24
CA LEU A 259 12.06 33.11 25.04
C LEU A 259 13.21 32.35 25.72
N VAL A 260 14.45 32.83 25.60
CA VAL A 260 15.65 32.07 26.02
C VAL A 260 15.74 31.91 27.52
N VAL A 261 15.37 32.95 28.29
CA VAL A 261 15.44 32.89 29.75
C VAL A 261 14.48 31.87 30.34
N PRO A 262 13.14 31.90 30.03
CA PRO A 262 12.23 30.86 30.50
C PRO A 262 12.54 29.48 29.95
N LEU A 263 13.03 29.40 28.71
CA LEU A 263 13.46 28.12 28.13
C LEU A 263 14.64 27.52 28.90
N ALA A 264 15.62 28.34 29.27
CA ALA A 264 16.77 27.90 30.06
C ALA A 264 16.36 27.42 31.47
N GLU A 265 15.42 28.12 32.13
CA GLU A 265 14.83 27.67 33.39
C GLU A 265 14.11 26.31 33.23
N ASN A 266 13.24 26.21 32.25
CA ASN A 266 12.49 24.98 31.96
C ASN A 266 13.42 23.81 31.63
N CYS A 267 14.49 24.05 30.90
CA CYS A 267 15.53 23.07 30.60
C CYS A 267 16.35 22.68 31.85
N TYR A 268 16.70 23.65 32.71
CA TYR A 268 17.39 23.36 33.94
C TYR A 268 16.59 22.45 34.87
N TYR A 269 15.30 22.74 35.07
CA TYR A 269 14.42 21.91 35.89
C TYR A 269 14.10 20.55 35.24
N SER A 270 14.20 20.44 33.91
CA SER A 270 14.12 19.17 33.19
C SER A 270 15.41 18.34 33.28
N GLY A 271 16.47 18.89 33.91
CA GLY A 271 17.75 18.18 34.08
C GLY A 271 18.63 18.14 32.84
N ILE A 272 18.38 18.99 31.84
CA ILE A 272 19.19 19.06 30.62
C ILE A 272 20.51 19.78 30.94
N PRO A 273 21.68 19.30 30.52
CA PRO A 273 22.97 19.96 30.70
C PRO A 273 23.02 21.34 30.01
N GLU A 274 23.69 22.33 30.64
CA GLU A 274 23.85 23.70 30.10
C GLU A 274 24.38 23.71 28.65
N GLU A 275 25.39 22.87 28.38
CA GLU A 275 26.00 22.81 27.06
C GLU A 275 25.03 22.35 25.97
N GLU A 276 24.19 21.37 26.26
CA GLU A 276 23.16 20.88 25.34
C GLU A 276 22.08 21.92 25.08
N VAL A 277 21.58 22.60 26.10
CA VAL A 277 20.62 23.69 25.93
C VAL A 277 21.22 24.80 25.08
N THR A 278 22.45 25.17 25.37
CA THR A 278 23.18 26.20 24.63
C THR A 278 23.35 25.79 23.14
N ARG A 279 23.79 24.59 22.90
CA ARG A 279 23.99 24.07 21.55
C ARG A 279 22.67 24.07 20.73
N ARG A 280 21.61 23.52 21.30
CA ARG A 280 20.30 23.38 20.64
C ARG A 280 19.62 24.73 20.42
N THR A 281 19.68 25.62 21.40
CA THR A 281 19.09 26.96 21.29
C THR A 281 19.83 27.82 20.27
N ILE A 282 21.17 27.80 20.25
CA ILE A 282 21.96 28.47 19.20
C ILE A 282 21.65 27.94 17.84
N MET A 283 21.60 26.61 17.63
CA MET A 283 21.29 26.01 16.34
C MET A 283 19.90 26.42 15.83
N ARG A 284 18.90 26.46 16.71
CA ARG A 284 17.52 26.77 16.34
C ARG A 284 17.31 28.26 16.03
N TYR A 285 18.01 29.17 16.76
CA TYR A 285 17.80 30.61 16.65
C TYR A 285 19.01 31.38 16.12
N TYR A 286 19.95 30.70 15.49
CA TYR A 286 21.22 31.25 14.97
C TYR A 286 21.08 32.53 14.13
N LYS A 287 20.00 32.69 13.38
CA LYS A 287 19.79 33.87 12.52
C LYS A 287 19.28 35.11 13.23
N ARG A 288 18.89 35.01 14.51
CA ARG A 288 18.16 36.08 15.19
C ARG A 288 19.00 36.92 16.18
N LYS A 289 20.08 36.35 16.75
CA LYS A 289 21.00 37.10 17.66
C LYS A 289 22.40 36.46 17.70
N ASN A 290 23.35 37.25 18.25
CA ASN A 290 24.71 36.81 18.50
C ASN A 290 24.74 35.55 19.39
N PRO A 291 25.38 34.44 18.95
CA PRO A 291 25.48 33.19 19.70
C PRO A 291 26.09 33.35 21.09
N MET A 292 26.99 34.33 21.27
CA MET A 292 27.62 34.63 22.56
C MET A 292 26.61 35.16 23.60
N LEU A 293 25.66 35.98 23.16
CA LEU A 293 24.62 36.51 24.00
C LEU A 293 23.66 35.41 24.49
N VAL A 294 23.27 34.50 23.60
CA VAL A 294 22.43 33.35 23.95
C VAL A 294 23.13 32.45 24.97
N ARG A 295 24.43 32.20 24.78
CA ARG A 295 25.24 31.42 25.72
C ARG A 295 25.29 32.08 27.09
N GLU A 296 25.48 33.40 27.12
CA GLU A 296 25.55 34.14 28.36
C GLU A 296 24.23 34.15 29.15
N MET A 297 23.10 34.34 28.43
CA MET A 297 21.77 34.25 29.03
C MET A 297 21.55 32.88 29.69
N ILE A 298 21.80 31.79 28.96
CA ILE A 298 21.62 30.42 29.45
C ILE A 298 22.54 30.17 30.66
N ARG A 299 23.80 30.57 30.56
CA ARG A 299 24.77 30.43 31.67
C ARG A 299 24.31 31.20 32.94
N ASN A 300 23.79 32.39 32.81
CA ASN A 300 23.28 33.17 33.95
C ASN A 300 22.11 32.50 34.63
N VAL A 301 21.12 32.02 33.84
CA VAL A 301 19.99 31.27 34.38
C VAL A 301 20.45 30.00 35.10
N TYR A 302 21.39 29.24 34.54
CA TYR A 302 21.91 28.02 35.16
C TYR A 302 22.67 28.29 36.43
N LYS A 303 23.32 29.49 36.58
CA LYS A 303 23.96 29.94 37.83
C LYS A 303 22.94 30.34 38.88
N GLU A 304 21.90 31.08 38.49
CA GLU A 304 20.83 31.54 39.40
C GLU A 304 20.01 30.35 39.93
N CYS A 305 19.73 29.38 39.10
CA CYS A 305 19.02 28.16 39.50
C CYS A 305 19.87 27.20 40.35
N LYS A 306 21.21 27.47 40.50
CA LYS A 306 22.13 26.60 41.22
C LYS A 306 21.85 26.69 42.74
N GLY A 307 21.34 25.59 43.33
CA GLY A 307 20.96 25.53 44.74
C GLY A 307 19.44 25.50 44.99
N VAL A 308 18.63 25.77 43.99
CA VAL A 308 17.20 25.51 44.06
C VAL A 308 17.01 24.00 43.87
N PRO A 309 16.27 23.27 44.74
CA PRO A 309 16.02 21.86 44.56
C PRO A 309 15.44 21.63 43.18
N LYS A 310 16.06 20.72 42.38
CA LYS A 310 15.47 20.28 41.13
C LYS A 310 14.08 19.71 41.43
N SER A 311 13.05 20.53 41.36
CA SER A 311 11.69 20.02 41.37
C SER A 311 11.58 19.10 40.14
N ASN A 312 11.02 17.91 40.29
CA ASN A 312 10.72 17.01 39.17
C ASN A 312 9.72 17.72 38.26
N TYR A 313 10.25 18.52 37.34
CA TYR A 313 9.47 19.38 36.43
C TYR A 313 8.53 18.58 35.56
N LEU A 314 8.95 17.37 35.17
CA LEU A 314 8.10 16.38 34.55
C LEU A 314 7.69 15.35 35.60
N THR A 315 6.42 14.99 35.61
CA THR A 315 5.97 13.86 36.43
C THR A 315 6.66 12.57 35.96
N LYS A 316 6.66 11.58 36.84
CA LYS A 316 7.21 10.25 36.51
C LYS A 316 6.59 9.69 35.23
N GLU A 317 5.28 9.87 35.08
CA GLU A 317 4.49 9.40 33.92
C GLU A 317 4.86 10.15 32.63
N GLN A 318 5.02 11.49 32.73
CA GLN A 318 5.45 12.30 31.58
C GLN A 318 6.84 11.89 31.10
N ARG A 319 7.76 11.69 32.05
CA ARG A 319 9.11 11.24 31.73
C ARG A 319 9.12 9.85 31.09
N LEU A 320 8.36 8.91 31.65
CA LEU A 320 8.22 7.57 31.09
C LEU A 320 7.65 7.62 29.65
N SER A 321 6.65 8.48 29.43
CA SER A 321 6.05 8.65 28.10
C SER A 321 7.06 9.16 27.07
N LEU A 322 7.91 10.12 27.44
CA LEU A 322 8.94 10.66 26.55
C LEU A 322 10.05 9.65 26.26
N GLN A 323 10.50 8.90 27.29
CA GLN A 323 11.48 7.84 27.13
C GLN A 323 10.96 6.72 26.21
N MET A 324 9.70 6.34 26.39
CA MET A 324 9.08 5.33 25.55
C MET A 324 8.95 5.80 24.10
N ASP A 325 8.55 7.06 23.87
CA ASP A 325 8.50 7.64 22.51
C ASP A 325 9.85 7.62 21.83
N GLU A 326 10.89 8.05 22.54
CA GLU A 326 12.25 8.04 22.01
C GLU A 326 12.68 6.61 21.66
N PHE A 327 12.56 5.68 22.60
CA PHE A 327 12.93 4.27 22.41
C PHE A 327 12.20 3.65 21.22
N MET A 328 10.88 3.79 21.17
CA MET A 328 10.06 3.22 20.11
C MET A 328 10.43 3.78 18.73
N ASN A 329 10.55 5.12 18.63
CA ASN A 329 10.90 5.77 17.37
C ASN A 329 12.36 5.53 16.93
N ARG A 330 13.28 5.35 17.86
CA ARG A 330 14.69 5.08 17.57
C ARG A 330 14.90 3.67 17.07
N ARG A 331 14.28 2.67 17.69
CA ARG A 331 14.52 1.25 17.37
C ARG A 331 13.56 0.68 16.34
N TYR A 332 12.31 1.15 16.33
CA TYR A 332 11.25 0.54 15.53
C TYR A 332 10.58 1.57 14.64
N GLU A 333 9.92 1.05 13.63
CA GLU A 333 8.99 1.79 12.80
C GLU A 333 7.67 1.04 12.82
N PHE A 334 6.60 1.73 13.22
CA PHE A 334 5.27 1.16 13.36
C PHE A 334 4.31 1.76 12.36
N ARG A 335 3.30 1.00 11.98
CA ARG A 335 2.13 1.48 11.27
C ARG A 335 0.91 0.64 11.62
N TYR A 336 -0.25 1.25 11.69
CA TYR A 336 -1.52 0.53 11.86
C TYR A 336 -2.11 0.22 10.50
N ASN A 337 -2.08 -1.04 10.10
CA ASN A 337 -2.60 -1.50 8.82
C ASN A 337 -4.12 -1.67 8.92
N THR A 338 -4.87 -0.79 8.23
CA THR A 338 -6.34 -0.77 8.28
C THR A 338 -6.98 -1.99 7.64
N GLN A 339 -6.32 -2.62 6.66
CA GLN A 339 -6.81 -3.80 5.96
C GLN A 339 -6.87 -5.03 6.87
N ILE A 340 -5.80 -5.29 7.61
CA ILE A 340 -5.74 -6.42 8.53
C ILE A 340 -6.22 -6.05 9.92
N GLY A 341 -6.30 -4.75 10.24
CA GLY A 341 -6.74 -4.25 11.55
C GLY A 341 -5.71 -4.46 12.66
N GLU A 342 -4.43 -4.55 12.31
CA GLU A 342 -3.33 -4.85 13.21
C GLU A 342 -2.20 -3.84 13.05
N VAL A 343 -1.41 -3.68 14.10
CA VAL A 343 -0.17 -2.91 14.05
C VAL A 343 0.90 -3.77 13.39
N GLU A 344 1.58 -3.20 12.44
CA GLU A 344 2.77 -3.78 11.81
C GLU A 344 4.00 -3.00 12.27
N TYR A 345 5.12 -3.69 12.38
CA TYR A 345 6.39 -3.09 12.76
C TYR A 345 7.55 -3.63 11.93
N ARG A 346 8.63 -2.88 11.92
CA ARG A 346 9.97 -3.33 11.53
C ARG A 346 11.03 -2.66 12.41
N GLU A 347 12.15 -3.31 12.58
CA GLU A 347 13.31 -2.72 13.27
C GLU A 347 14.05 -1.80 12.31
N ARG A 348 14.35 -0.56 12.76
CA ARG A 348 14.98 0.45 11.89
C ARG A 348 16.39 0.07 11.43
N PHE A 349 17.14 -0.62 12.27
CA PHE A 349 18.54 -0.98 12.03
C PHE A 349 18.73 -2.48 11.76
N SER A 350 17.65 -3.21 11.52
CA SER A 350 17.72 -4.59 11.06
C SER A 350 17.72 -4.65 9.53
N PHE A 351 18.13 -5.80 8.98
CA PHE A 351 18.00 -6.08 7.55
C PHE A 351 16.58 -6.53 7.15
N GLN A 352 15.61 -6.43 8.06
CA GLN A 352 14.21 -6.68 7.76
C GLN A 352 13.61 -5.42 7.14
N PHE A 353 13.39 -5.45 5.83
CA PHE A 353 12.83 -4.31 5.11
C PHE A 353 11.30 -4.27 5.13
N TYR A 354 10.68 -5.43 5.38
CA TYR A 354 9.23 -5.57 5.37
C TYR A 354 8.65 -5.36 6.76
N PHE A 355 7.46 -4.78 6.78
CA PHE A 355 6.66 -4.72 7.98
C PHE A 355 6.03 -6.08 8.25
N HIS A 356 6.00 -6.47 9.52
CA HIS A 356 5.37 -7.69 9.99
C HIS A 356 4.30 -7.33 11.01
N PRO A 357 3.14 -8.03 11.03
CA PRO A 357 2.19 -7.90 12.11
C PRO A 357 2.85 -8.15 13.46
N ILE A 358 2.51 -7.32 14.44
CA ILE A 358 3.06 -7.45 15.78
C ILE A 358 2.30 -8.54 16.54
N ASP A 359 2.99 -9.61 16.89
CA ASP A 359 2.45 -10.67 17.72
C ASP A 359 2.81 -10.46 19.20
N LYS A 360 2.26 -11.28 20.09
CA LYS A 360 2.53 -11.19 21.53
C LYS A 360 4.01 -11.42 21.86
N ARG A 361 4.71 -12.22 21.07
CA ARG A 361 6.15 -12.47 21.25
C ARG A 361 6.95 -11.21 20.93
N ALA A 362 6.62 -10.53 19.84
CA ALA A 362 7.26 -9.26 19.46
C ALA A 362 6.99 -8.18 20.52
N GLN A 363 5.76 -8.02 21.00
CA GLN A 363 5.43 -7.09 22.10
C GLN A 363 6.29 -7.34 23.34
N ASN A 364 6.41 -8.62 23.76
CA ASN A 364 7.21 -9.00 24.91
C ASN A 364 8.71 -8.70 24.68
N SER A 365 9.21 -8.95 23.47
CA SER A 365 10.61 -8.61 23.11
C SER A 365 10.85 -7.11 23.19
N ILE A 366 9.96 -6.29 22.64
CA ILE A 366 10.04 -4.81 22.72
C ILE A 366 10.04 -4.35 24.17
N MET A 367 9.20 -4.93 25.02
CA MET A 367 9.15 -4.61 26.46
C MET A 367 10.47 -4.93 27.14
N LEU A 368 11.00 -6.15 26.93
CA LEU A 368 12.27 -6.58 27.51
C LEU A 368 13.45 -5.72 27.05
N ASP A 369 13.45 -5.34 25.77
CA ASP A 369 14.46 -4.45 25.21
C ASP A 369 14.39 -3.04 25.86
N ALA A 370 13.19 -2.49 26.04
CA ALA A 370 13.01 -1.23 26.74
C ALA A 370 13.47 -1.30 28.20
N GLN A 371 13.14 -2.39 28.90
CA GLN A 371 13.58 -2.62 30.29
C GLN A 371 15.10 -2.79 30.38
N SER A 372 15.73 -3.45 29.39
CA SER A 372 17.20 -3.59 29.34
C SER A 372 17.91 -2.25 29.15
N GLU A 373 17.25 -1.26 28.57
CA GLU A 373 17.73 0.13 28.48
C GLU A 373 17.34 0.99 29.70
N GLY A 374 16.80 0.38 30.75
CA GLY A 374 16.47 1.08 32.00
C GLY A 374 15.13 1.81 31.98
N ILE A 375 14.27 1.60 30.97
CA ILE A 375 12.96 2.21 30.86
C ILE A 375 11.95 1.35 31.62
N GLY A 376 11.33 1.89 32.65
CA GLY A 376 10.41 1.15 33.53
C GLY A 376 9.02 0.93 32.96
N VAL A 377 8.92 0.40 31.74
CA VAL A 377 7.64 0.10 31.04
C VAL A 377 7.14 -1.29 31.35
N TRP A 378 5.81 -1.46 31.27
CA TRP A 378 5.11 -2.72 31.36
C TRP A 378 4.41 -3.03 30.03
N ASP A 379 3.93 -4.26 29.87
CA ASP A 379 3.19 -4.72 28.68
C ASP A 379 2.00 -3.80 28.35
N ARG A 380 1.27 -3.32 29.35
CA ARG A 380 0.16 -2.35 29.17
C ARG A 380 0.60 -1.01 28.58
N ASP A 381 1.84 -0.59 28.82
CA ASP A 381 2.34 0.70 28.32
C ASP A 381 2.74 0.55 26.85
N ILE A 382 3.34 -0.57 26.49
CA ILE A 382 3.61 -0.95 25.10
C ILE A 382 2.29 -1.07 24.31
N ASP A 383 1.31 -1.80 24.86
CA ASP A 383 0.00 -1.98 24.23
C ASP A 383 -0.70 -0.63 24.01
N ARG A 384 -0.65 0.25 25.00
CA ARG A 384 -1.23 1.61 24.94
C ARG A 384 -0.54 2.47 23.89
N TYR A 385 0.77 2.36 23.71
CA TYR A 385 1.52 3.05 22.65
C TYR A 385 1.10 2.54 21.26
N LEU A 386 1.08 1.23 21.09
CA LEU A 386 0.74 0.59 19.81
C LEU A 386 -0.68 0.91 19.34
N HIS A 387 -1.62 1.08 20.27
CA HIS A 387 -3.01 1.44 19.96
C HIS A 387 -3.33 2.93 20.09
N SER A 388 -2.30 3.78 20.11
CA SER A 388 -2.45 5.23 20.13
C SER A 388 -2.25 5.88 18.77
N ASN A 389 -2.59 7.17 18.66
CA ASN A 389 -2.34 7.99 17.45
C ASN A 389 -0.85 8.24 17.18
N ARG A 390 0.06 7.71 17.98
CA ARG A 390 1.50 7.77 17.74
C ARG A 390 1.94 6.78 16.66
N VAL A 391 1.14 5.75 16.45
CA VAL A 391 1.30 4.81 15.35
C VAL A 391 0.50 5.32 14.14
N PRO A 392 1.16 5.68 13.04
CA PRO A 392 0.49 6.22 11.86
C PRO A 392 -0.43 5.18 11.22
N ILE A 393 -1.57 5.66 10.73
CA ILE A 393 -2.51 4.83 9.98
C ILE A 393 -1.92 4.55 8.58
N TYR A 394 -2.04 3.32 8.15
CA TYR A 394 -1.57 2.85 6.85
C TYR A 394 -2.67 2.05 6.15
N ASN A 395 -3.06 2.51 4.98
CA ASN A 395 -3.94 1.77 4.08
C ASN A 395 -3.13 1.33 2.84
N PRO A 396 -2.82 0.04 2.70
CA PRO A 396 -1.97 -0.44 1.60
C PRO A 396 -2.55 -0.21 0.21
N LEU A 397 -3.88 -0.24 0.07
CA LEU A 397 -4.56 -0.01 -1.20
C LEU A 397 -4.51 1.46 -1.61
N GLU A 398 -4.82 2.37 -0.67
CA GLU A 398 -4.71 3.81 -0.90
C GLU A 398 -3.27 4.23 -1.17
N GLU A 399 -2.31 3.71 -0.41
CA GLU A 399 -0.88 3.99 -0.58
C GLU A 399 -0.40 3.56 -1.97
N PHE A 400 -0.82 2.38 -2.44
CA PHE A 400 -0.51 1.92 -3.78
C PHE A 400 -1.11 2.85 -4.85
N LEU A 401 -2.40 3.19 -4.73
CA LEU A 401 -3.07 4.06 -5.70
C LEU A 401 -2.53 5.50 -5.69
N PHE A 402 -2.09 5.99 -4.54
CA PHE A 402 -1.52 7.33 -4.39
C PHE A 402 -0.15 7.49 -5.07
N HIS A 403 0.64 6.42 -5.13
CA HIS A 403 1.97 6.45 -5.72
C HIS A 403 2.01 6.08 -7.20
N LEU A 404 0.86 5.87 -7.83
CA LEU A 404 0.80 5.55 -9.26
C LEU A 404 1.36 6.70 -10.11
N PRO A 405 2.07 6.39 -11.21
CA PRO A 405 2.49 7.39 -12.18
C PRO A 405 1.28 7.91 -12.98
N HIS A 406 1.49 8.96 -13.76
CA HIS A 406 0.51 9.35 -14.77
C HIS A 406 0.33 8.24 -15.81
N TRP A 407 -0.91 8.02 -16.21
CA TRP A 407 -1.23 7.07 -17.30
C TRP A 407 -0.60 7.50 -18.61
N ASP A 408 0.00 6.55 -19.32
CA ASP A 408 0.70 6.78 -20.59
C ASP A 408 -0.23 6.75 -21.83
N GLY A 409 -1.54 6.66 -21.64
CA GLY A 409 -2.55 6.61 -22.70
C GLY A 409 -2.74 5.25 -23.35
N LYS A 410 -2.06 4.19 -22.91
CA LYS A 410 -2.23 2.82 -23.46
C LYS A 410 -3.29 2.05 -22.71
N ASP A 411 -4.18 1.45 -23.48
CA ASP A 411 -5.25 0.62 -22.93
C ASP A 411 -4.72 -0.76 -22.52
N ARG A 412 -4.49 -0.91 -21.21
CA ARG A 412 -4.01 -2.15 -20.60
C ARG A 412 -5.13 -2.98 -20.00
N ILE A 413 -6.27 -2.37 -19.69
CA ILE A 413 -7.40 -3.10 -19.12
C ILE A 413 -7.99 -4.02 -20.18
N HIS A 414 -8.24 -3.52 -21.39
CA HIS A 414 -8.69 -4.37 -22.50
C HIS A 414 -7.61 -5.37 -22.92
N ALA A 415 -6.34 -4.98 -22.93
CA ALA A 415 -5.25 -5.91 -23.19
C ALA A 415 -5.18 -7.05 -22.16
N LEU A 416 -5.49 -6.78 -20.89
CA LEU A 416 -5.58 -7.80 -19.85
C LEU A 416 -6.79 -8.71 -20.04
N ALA A 417 -7.96 -8.16 -20.39
CA ALA A 417 -9.15 -8.91 -20.71
C ALA A 417 -8.91 -9.89 -21.89
N ASN A 418 -8.20 -9.43 -22.92
CA ASN A 418 -7.89 -10.19 -24.11
C ASN A 418 -6.90 -11.36 -23.91
N ARG A 419 -6.26 -11.45 -22.73
CA ARG A 419 -5.50 -12.65 -22.35
C ARG A 419 -6.38 -13.88 -22.13
N VAL A 420 -7.69 -13.67 -21.88
CA VAL A 420 -8.67 -14.73 -21.68
C VAL A 420 -9.30 -15.08 -23.01
N PRO A 421 -8.93 -16.20 -23.66
CA PRO A 421 -9.51 -16.60 -24.91
C PRO A 421 -10.97 -17.04 -24.71
N CYS A 422 -11.93 -16.24 -25.17
CA CYS A 422 -13.37 -16.54 -25.07
C CYS A 422 -14.11 -16.11 -26.34
N LYS A 423 -15.36 -16.56 -26.49
CA LYS A 423 -16.23 -16.21 -27.62
C LYS A 423 -17.24 -15.11 -27.29
N ASN A 424 -17.31 -14.68 -26.05
CA ASN A 424 -18.27 -13.65 -25.64
C ASN A 424 -17.85 -12.27 -26.18
N PRO A 425 -18.63 -11.64 -27.08
CA PRO A 425 -18.27 -10.36 -27.67
C PRO A 425 -18.31 -9.20 -26.68
N HIS A 426 -18.98 -9.37 -25.55
CA HIS A 426 -19.12 -8.33 -24.51
C HIS A 426 -18.09 -8.47 -23.38
N TRP A 427 -17.20 -9.48 -23.43
CA TRP A 427 -16.26 -9.77 -22.36
C TRP A 427 -15.37 -8.58 -22.00
N GLU A 428 -14.75 -7.97 -23.00
CA GLU A 428 -13.84 -6.85 -22.80
C GLU A 428 -14.52 -5.68 -22.08
N LEU A 429 -15.73 -5.30 -22.52
CA LEU A 429 -16.51 -4.22 -21.94
C LEU A 429 -16.93 -4.52 -20.49
N LEU A 430 -17.45 -5.73 -20.25
CA LEU A 430 -17.90 -6.14 -18.92
C LEU A 430 -16.73 -6.29 -17.95
N PHE A 431 -15.59 -6.80 -18.40
CA PHE A 431 -14.36 -6.89 -17.62
C PHE A 431 -13.83 -5.49 -17.28
N HIS A 432 -13.79 -4.58 -18.24
CA HIS A 432 -13.34 -3.21 -18.05
C HIS A 432 -14.15 -2.52 -16.93
N ARG A 433 -15.48 -2.56 -17.00
CA ARG A 433 -16.36 -1.99 -15.96
C ARG A 433 -16.15 -2.65 -14.59
N TRP A 434 -16.04 -3.95 -14.57
CA TRP A 434 -15.79 -4.69 -13.33
C TRP A 434 -14.44 -4.32 -12.73
N PHE A 435 -13.40 -4.16 -13.54
CA PHE A 435 -12.06 -3.78 -13.10
C PHE A 435 -12.03 -2.35 -12.53
N LEU A 436 -12.65 -1.40 -13.22
CA LEU A 436 -12.80 -0.03 -12.73
C LEU A 436 -13.56 0.00 -11.40
N ASN A 437 -14.63 -0.79 -11.27
CA ASN A 437 -15.40 -0.88 -10.04
C ASN A 437 -14.55 -1.45 -8.90
N MET A 438 -13.72 -2.45 -9.15
CA MET A 438 -12.77 -2.99 -8.17
C MET A 438 -11.82 -1.89 -7.66
N VAL A 439 -11.22 -1.13 -8.56
CA VAL A 439 -10.31 -0.02 -8.21
C VAL A 439 -11.04 1.10 -7.48
N SER A 440 -12.27 1.42 -7.85
CA SER A 440 -13.12 2.39 -7.16
C SER A 440 -13.37 2.01 -5.69
N HIS A 441 -13.59 0.72 -5.40
CA HIS A 441 -13.70 0.23 -4.03
C HIS A 441 -12.41 0.38 -3.23
N TRP A 442 -11.24 0.21 -3.85
CA TRP A 442 -9.96 0.40 -3.18
C TRP A 442 -9.74 1.85 -2.73
N ARG A 443 -10.29 2.81 -3.47
CA ARG A 443 -10.26 4.24 -3.09
C ARG A 443 -11.12 4.56 -1.87
N GLY A 444 -12.09 3.71 -1.52
CA GLY A 444 -12.96 3.92 -0.39
C GLY A 444 -13.93 5.10 -0.48
N VAL A 445 -14.07 5.72 -1.64
CA VAL A 445 -14.87 6.94 -1.84
C VAL A 445 -16.34 6.62 -2.15
N ASP A 446 -16.58 5.56 -2.93
CA ASP A 446 -17.93 5.16 -3.31
C ASP A 446 -18.57 4.24 -2.26
N LYS A 447 -19.56 4.78 -1.56
CA LYS A 447 -20.39 4.03 -0.60
C LYS A 447 -21.79 3.70 -1.14
N MET A 448 -22.08 4.12 -2.37
CA MET A 448 -23.39 3.96 -3.00
C MET A 448 -23.47 2.70 -3.87
N HIS A 449 -22.43 2.43 -4.63
CA HIS A 449 -22.38 1.34 -5.59
C HIS A 449 -21.49 0.22 -5.09
N ALA A 450 -22.06 -0.95 -4.86
CA ALA A 450 -21.27 -2.16 -4.62
C ALA A 450 -20.76 -2.72 -5.95
N ASN A 451 -19.55 -3.31 -5.97
CA ASN A 451 -19.19 -4.21 -7.08
C ASN A 451 -20.00 -5.50 -6.93
N ASN A 452 -21.24 -5.43 -7.40
CA ASN A 452 -22.26 -6.46 -7.24
C ASN A 452 -22.16 -7.57 -8.28
N THR A 453 -21.18 -7.47 -9.18
CA THR A 453 -20.96 -8.38 -10.30
C THR A 453 -19.61 -9.08 -10.13
N SER A 454 -19.55 -10.35 -10.52
CA SER A 454 -18.36 -11.20 -10.41
C SER A 454 -18.10 -11.94 -11.72
N PRO A 455 -16.94 -11.77 -12.36
CA PRO A 455 -16.54 -12.64 -13.46
C PRO A 455 -16.33 -14.09 -12.99
N ILE A 456 -16.79 -15.04 -13.77
CA ILE A 456 -16.59 -16.48 -13.52
C ILE A 456 -15.96 -17.10 -14.77
N LEU A 457 -14.71 -17.52 -14.65
CA LEU A 457 -13.96 -18.14 -15.73
C LEU A 457 -14.24 -19.65 -15.75
N VAL A 458 -14.96 -20.11 -16.75
CA VAL A 458 -15.40 -21.50 -16.89
C VAL A 458 -14.56 -22.19 -17.95
N GLY A 459 -13.96 -23.34 -17.63
CA GLY A 459 -13.15 -24.07 -18.62
C GLY A 459 -12.37 -25.22 -18.01
N ARG A 460 -11.68 -25.97 -18.86
CA ARG A 460 -10.92 -27.16 -18.46
C ARG A 460 -9.89 -26.84 -17.36
N GLN A 461 -9.57 -27.81 -16.55
CA GLN A 461 -8.45 -27.74 -15.62
C GLN A 461 -7.13 -27.50 -16.37
N GLY A 462 -6.22 -26.73 -15.76
CA GLY A 462 -4.90 -26.43 -16.34
C GLY A 462 -4.88 -25.27 -17.35
N THR A 463 -6.00 -24.56 -17.59
CA THR A 463 -6.05 -23.40 -18.48
C THR A 463 -5.60 -22.08 -17.82
N HIS A 464 -4.92 -22.12 -16.70
CA HIS A 464 -4.35 -20.98 -15.94
C HIS A 464 -5.36 -19.97 -15.36
N LYS A 465 -6.63 -20.37 -15.15
CA LYS A 465 -7.70 -19.50 -14.62
C LYS A 465 -7.34 -18.90 -13.26
N SER A 466 -7.02 -19.74 -12.28
CA SER A 466 -6.70 -19.28 -10.89
C SER A 466 -5.40 -18.46 -10.86
N THR A 467 -4.43 -18.79 -11.73
CA THR A 467 -3.20 -17.99 -11.90
C THR A 467 -3.53 -16.59 -12.39
N PHE A 468 -4.36 -16.46 -13.42
CA PHE A 468 -4.81 -15.17 -13.95
C PHE A 468 -5.52 -14.34 -12.88
N CYS A 469 -6.44 -14.96 -12.11
CA CYS A 469 -7.14 -14.26 -11.02
C CYS A 469 -6.16 -13.68 -10.00
N ARG A 470 -5.12 -14.43 -9.63
CA ARG A 470 -4.12 -13.98 -8.66
C ARG A 470 -3.18 -12.91 -9.24
N GLU A 471 -2.82 -13.03 -10.51
CA GLU A 471 -1.92 -12.10 -11.18
C GLU A 471 -2.53 -10.72 -11.43
N MET A 472 -3.83 -10.57 -11.36
CA MET A 472 -4.45 -9.24 -11.42
C MET A 472 -4.01 -8.34 -10.25
N ILE A 473 -3.68 -8.92 -9.10
CA ILE A 473 -3.24 -8.16 -7.93
C ILE A 473 -1.72 -7.94 -7.98
N PRO A 474 -1.26 -6.68 -7.84
CA PRO A 474 0.16 -6.36 -7.79
C PRO A 474 0.89 -7.18 -6.72
N PRO A 475 2.16 -7.57 -6.92
CA PRO A 475 2.95 -8.33 -5.95
C PRO A 475 2.94 -7.70 -4.55
N ALA A 476 3.01 -6.37 -4.45
CA ALA A 476 2.98 -5.63 -3.18
C ALA A 476 1.64 -5.75 -2.42
N LEU A 477 0.54 -6.07 -3.12
CA LEU A 477 -0.80 -6.20 -2.54
C LEU A 477 -1.29 -7.64 -2.46
N ARG A 478 -0.46 -8.64 -2.79
CA ARG A 478 -0.88 -10.06 -2.81
C ARG A 478 -1.29 -10.61 -1.45
N ALA A 479 -0.86 -10.02 -0.36
CA ALA A 479 -1.35 -10.35 0.97
C ALA A 479 -2.86 -10.04 1.15
N TYR A 480 -3.43 -9.22 0.28
CA TYR A 480 -4.86 -8.86 0.27
C TYR A 480 -5.66 -9.59 -0.84
N TYR A 481 -5.10 -10.63 -1.40
CA TYR A 481 -5.78 -11.61 -2.24
C TYR A 481 -6.04 -12.89 -1.47
N THR A 482 -7.20 -13.51 -1.69
CA THR A 482 -7.49 -14.85 -1.20
C THR A 482 -8.26 -15.65 -2.24
N ASP A 483 -8.02 -16.95 -2.30
CA ASP A 483 -8.79 -17.96 -3.04
C ASP A 483 -9.48 -18.94 -2.09
N SER A 484 -9.46 -18.65 -0.80
CA SER A 484 -10.07 -19.47 0.23
C SER A 484 -11.07 -18.66 1.04
N ILE A 485 -12.36 -18.79 0.74
CA ILE A 485 -13.47 -18.19 1.50
C ILE A 485 -14.42 -19.26 2.00
N ASP A 486 -14.68 -19.26 3.29
CA ASP A 486 -15.65 -20.15 3.92
C ASP A 486 -17.01 -19.46 4.05
N PHE A 487 -17.98 -19.87 3.24
CA PHE A 487 -19.35 -19.37 3.29
C PHE A 487 -20.20 -19.97 4.41
N SER A 488 -19.72 -20.96 5.16
CA SER A 488 -20.45 -21.53 6.30
C SER A 488 -20.42 -20.59 7.50
N HIS A 489 -19.34 -19.79 7.65
CA HIS A 489 -19.19 -18.79 8.67
C HIS A 489 -19.49 -17.37 8.14
N LYS A 490 -20.78 -17.02 8.04
CA LYS A 490 -21.26 -15.79 7.41
C LYS A 490 -20.58 -14.52 7.90
N ARG A 491 -20.32 -14.43 9.22
CA ARG A 491 -19.68 -13.25 9.82
C ARG A 491 -18.24 -13.08 9.35
N ASP A 492 -17.50 -14.16 9.28
CA ASP A 492 -16.09 -14.11 8.84
C ASP A 492 -16.02 -13.83 7.35
N ALA A 493 -16.91 -14.42 6.55
CA ALA A 493 -17.03 -14.10 5.11
C ALA A 493 -17.39 -12.62 4.86
N GLU A 494 -18.21 -12.00 5.74
CA GLU A 494 -18.48 -10.55 5.64
C GLU A 494 -17.25 -9.70 6.04
N LEU A 495 -16.44 -10.12 7.01
CA LEU A 495 -15.19 -9.44 7.38
C LEU A 495 -14.17 -9.49 6.23
N TYR A 496 -14.20 -10.53 5.39
CA TYR A 496 -13.34 -10.63 4.21
C TYR A 496 -13.57 -9.48 3.22
N LEU A 497 -14.77 -8.92 3.16
CA LEU A 497 -15.08 -7.76 2.32
C LEU A 497 -14.25 -6.52 2.68
N ASN A 498 -13.92 -6.35 3.96
CA ASN A 498 -13.07 -5.26 4.44
C ASN A 498 -11.58 -5.62 4.36
N ARG A 499 -11.22 -6.89 4.53
CA ARG A 499 -9.83 -7.34 4.65
C ARG A 499 -9.12 -7.52 3.31
N PHE A 500 -9.81 -8.05 2.30
CA PHE A 500 -9.21 -8.40 1.01
C PHE A 500 -9.53 -7.38 -0.08
N ALA A 501 -8.64 -7.25 -1.04
CA ALA A 501 -8.81 -6.45 -2.24
C ALA A 501 -9.55 -7.21 -3.35
N LEU A 502 -9.24 -8.51 -3.46
CA LEU A 502 -9.85 -9.43 -4.41
C LEU A 502 -10.02 -10.81 -3.78
N ILE A 503 -11.21 -11.37 -3.91
CA ILE A 503 -11.54 -12.73 -3.46
C ILE A 503 -11.83 -13.58 -4.70
N ASN A 504 -11.00 -14.58 -4.93
CA ASN A 504 -11.26 -15.59 -5.95
C ASN A 504 -12.08 -16.74 -5.33
N ILE A 505 -13.21 -17.01 -5.92
CA ILE A 505 -14.02 -18.18 -5.59
C ILE A 505 -13.55 -19.32 -6.47
N ASP A 506 -12.51 -20.01 -6.02
CA ASP A 506 -12.02 -21.18 -6.75
C ASP A 506 -13.03 -22.33 -6.67
N GLU A 507 -13.18 -23.08 -7.75
CA GLU A 507 -14.18 -24.14 -7.85
C GLU A 507 -15.62 -23.68 -7.55
N PHE A 508 -16.08 -22.60 -8.19
CA PHE A 508 -17.44 -22.04 -8.00
C PHE A 508 -18.56 -23.09 -8.13
N ASP A 509 -18.36 -24.13 -8.92
CA ASP A 509 -19.28 -25.26 -9.08
C ASP A 509 -19.49 -26.10 -7.80
N GLN A 510 -18.60 -25.99 -6.81
CA GLN A 510 -18.73 -26.66 -5.51
C GLN A 510 -19.62 -25.88 -4.52
N ILE A 511 -19.98 -24.63 -4.84
CA ILE A 511 -20.79 -23.81 -3.96
C ILE A 511 -22.24 -24.30 -3.94
N THR A 512 -22.74 -24.65 -2.76
CA THR A 512 -24.12 -25.10 -2.57
C THR A 512 -25.14 -23.98 -2.81
N LEU A 513 -26.39 -24.34 -3.09
CA LEU A 513 -27.48 -23.38 -3.32
C LEU A 513 -27.66 -22.34 -2.16
N PRO A 514 -27.63 -22.73 -0.87
CA PRO A 514 -27.66 -21.75 0.22
C PRO A 514 -26.45 -20.81 0.22
N GLN A 515 -25.26 -21.30 -0.10
CA GLN A 515 -24.04 -20.50 -0.20
C GLN A 515 -24.09 -19.53 -1.38
N GLN A 516 -24.61 -19.92 -2.54
CA GLN A 516 -24.85 -19.00 -3.66
C GLN A 516 -25.85 -17.90 -3.27
N GLY A 517 -26.89 -18.22 -2.51
CA GLY A 517 -27.82 -17.22 -1.96
C GLY A 517 -27.14 -16.20 -1.05
N PHE A 518 -26.25 -16.68 -0.18
CA PHE A 518 -25.46 -15.80 0.69
C PHE A 518 -24.44 -14.98 -0.08
N LEU A 519 -23.75 -15.56 -1.08
CA LEU A 519 -22.84 -14.83 -1.97
C LEU A 519 -23.55 -13.68 -2.66
N LYS A 520 -24.76 -13.91 -3.23
CA LYS A 520 -25.56 -12.85 -3.83
C LYS A 520 -25.90 -11.72 -2.85
N HIS A 521 -26.10 -12.04 -1.57
CA HIS A 521 -26.33 -11.05 -0.53
C HIS A 521 -25.08 -10.20 -0.26
N ILE A 522 -23.90 -10.82 -0.10
CA ILE A 522 -22.67 -10.08 0.18
C ILE A 522 -22.15 -9.30 -1.02
N LEU A 523 -22.41 -9.75 -2.25
CA LEU A 523 -22.09 -9.00 -3.46
C LEU A 523 -22.76 -7.62 -3.52
N GLN A 524 -23.96 -7.49 -2.96
CA GLN A 524 -24.74 -6.24 -2.98
C GLN A 524 -24.39 -5.26 -1.88
N LYS A 525 -23.58 -5.65 -0.90
CA LYS A 525 -23.23 -4.76 0.21
C LYS A 525 -22.22 -3.72 -0.22
N PRO A 526 -22.52 -2.42 -0.21
CA PRO A 526 -21.52 -1.38 -0.49
C PRO A 526 -20.62 -1.11 0.71
N VAL A 527 -21.11 -1.38 1.93
CA VAL A 527 -20.39 -1.25 3.21
C VAL A 527 -20.65 -2.47 4.08
N VAL A 528 -19.79 -2.71 5.06
CA VAL A 528 -19.89 -3.85 5.97
C VAL A 528 -20.20 -3.35 7.38
N ASN A 529 -21.40 -3.64 7.88
CA ASN A 529 -21.81 -3.28 9.23
C ASN A 529 -21.63 -4.46 10.17
N LEU A 530 -20.49 -4.51 10.85
CA LEU A 530 -20.15 -5.63 11.73
C LEU A 530 -19.55 -5.17 13.06
N ARG A 531 -19.78 -5.98 14.06
CA ARG A 531 -19.08 -5.87 15.35
C ARG A 531 -17.80 -6.70 15.27
N LYS A 532 -16.62 -6.05 15.32
CA LYS A 532 -15.33 -6.76 15.37
C LYS A 532 -15.30 -7.73 16.58
N PRO A 533 -14.55 -8.84 16.53
CA PRO A 533 -14.31 -9.67 17.70
C PRO A 533 -13.84 -8.80 18.87
N HIS A 534 -14.41 -9.01 20.05
CA HIS A 534 -14.17 -8.20 21.26
C HIS A 534 -14.56 -6.71 21.18
N GLY A 535 -15.10 -6.23 20.08
CA GLY A 535 -15.61 -4.86 19.94
C GLY A 535 -16.90 -4.63 20.73
N ARG A 536 -17.10 -3.40 21.24
CA ARG A 536 -18.33 -3.03 22.01
C ARG A 536 -19.46 -2.52 21.14
N SER A 537 -19.14 -1.98 19.96
CA SER A 537 -20.10 -1.37 19.02
C SER A 537 -20.07 -2.02 17.65
N VAL A 538 -21.18 -1.88 16.91
CA VAL A 538 -21.20 -2.15 15.46
C VAL A 538 -20.47 -1.02 14.76
N LEU A 539 -19.53 -1.37 13.90
CA LEU A 539 -18.77 -0.43 13.09
C LEU A 539 -19.20 -0.58 11.62
N GLU A 540 -19.33 0.55 10.95
CA GLU A 540 -19.39 0.59 9.50
C GLU A 540 -17.95 0.47 8.98
N LEU A 541 -17.66 -0.64 8.32
CA LEU A 541 -16.36 -0.91 7.73
C LEU A 541 -16.44 -0.70 6.22
N GLN A 542 -15.39 -0.12 5.67
CA GLN A 542 -15.24 0.02 4.22
C GLN A 542 -15.18 -1.36 3.57
N ARG A 543 -15.90 -1.52 2.46
CA ARG A 543 -15.72 -2.67 1.59
C ARG A 543 -14.63 -2.37 0.57
N TYR A 544 -13.62 -3.24 0.50
CA TYR A 544 -12.57 -3.20 -0.52
C TYR A 544 -12.68 -4.35 -1.51
N ALA A 545 -13.18 -5.51 -1.06
CA ALA A 545 -13.18 -6.72 -1.85
C ALA A 545 -14.14 -6.66 -3.05
N SER A 546 -13.60 -7.01 -4.20
CA SER A 546 -14.35 -7.49 -5.35
C SER A 546 -14.21 -9.00 -5.47
N PHE A 547 -15.09 -9.62 -6.23
CA PHE A 547 -15.08 -11.07 -6.42
C PHE A 547 -14.77 -11.44 -7.87
N ILE A 548 -14.07 -12.53 -8.03
CA ILE A 548 -13.89 -13.26 -9.28
C ILE A 548 -14.03 -14.74 -8.95
N GLY A 549 -14.28 -15.60 -9.92
CA GLY A 549 -14.35 -17.03 -9.68
C GLY A 549 -13.85 -17.86 -10.82
N THR A 550 -13.58 -19.13 -10.53
CA THR A 550 -13.22 -20.14 -11.52
C THR A 550 -14.14 -21.35 -11.41
N SER A 551 -14.39 -22.03 -12.51
CA SER A 551 -15.14 -23.29 -12.54
C SER A 551 -14.59 -24.23 -13.61
N ASN A 552 -14.70 -25.52 -13.37
CA ASN A 552 -14.39 -26.56 -14.36
C ASN A 552 -15.65 -27.07 -15.07
N GLN A 553 -16.84 -26.72 -14.58
CA GLN A 553 -18.12 -27.15 -15.12
C GLN A 553 -18.93 -25.97 -15.63
N LYS A 554 -19.70 -26.17 -16.71
CA LYS A 554 -20.59 -25.12 -17.25
C LYS A 554 -21.86 -24.96 -16.44
N ASP A 555 -22.43 -26.04 -15.93
CA ASP A 555 -23.71 -26.05 -15.21
C ASP A 555 -23.53 -25.54 -13.75
N LEU A 556 -23.25 -24.25 -13.60
CA LEU A 556 -22.85 -23.68 -12.31
C LEU A 556 -23.91 -22.77 -11.66
N LEU A 557 -24.81 -22.17 -12.46
CA LEU A 557 -25.82 -21.26 -11.95
C LEU A 557 -27.11 -21.99 -11.59
N THR A 558 -27.42 -22.05 -10.30
CA THR A 558 -28.59 -22.79 -9.78
C THR A 558 -29.86 -21.94 -9.74
N ASP A 559 -29.72 -20.60 -9.77
CA ASP A 559 -30.86 -19.66 -9.69
C ASP A 559 -30.80 -18.65 -10.84
N PRO A 560 -31.62 -18.84 -11.89
CA PRO A 560 -31.66 -17.93 -13.03
C PRO A 560 -32.03 -16.49 -12.68
N SER A 561 -32.79 -16.27 -11.61
CA SER A 561 -33.20 -14.91 -11.19
C SER A 561 -32.05 -14.07 -10.66
N GLY A 562 -30.95 -14.72 -10.27
CA GLY A 562 -29.76 -14.07 -9.76
C GLY A 562 -28.57 -14.07 -10.71
N SER A 563 -28.74 -14.59 -11.94
CA SER A 563 -27.65 -14.75 -12.90
C SER A 563 -27.01 -13.41 -13.33
N ARG A 564 -27.76 -12.32 -13.33
CA ARG A 564 -27.28 -10.96 -13.64
C ARG A 564 -26.09 -10.46 -12.78
N ARG A 565 -25.70 -11.19 -11.71
CA ARG A 565 -24.55 -10.86 -10.87
C ARG A 565 -23.26 -11.56 -11.30
N PHE A 566 -23.33 -12.37 -12.31
CA PHE A 566 -22.17 -13.13 -12.78
C PHE A 566 -21.90 -12.84 -14.25
N ILE A 567 -20.62 -12.65 -14.57
CA ILE A 567 -20.12 -12.57 -15.95
C ILE A 567 -19.49 -13.93 -16.25
N CYS A 568 -20.32 -14.91 -16.66
CA CYS A 568 -19.81 -16.24 -16.95
C CYS A 568 -19.15 -16.28 -18.33
N ILE A 569 -17.90 -16.72 -18.39
CA ILE A 569 -17.07 -16.76 -19.60
C ILE A 569 -16.53 -18.16 -19.81
N GLU A 570 -16.83 -18.76 -20.99
CA GLU A 570 -16.19 -19.98 -21.39
C GLU A 570 -14.78 -19.71 -21.93
N VAL A 571 -13.78 -20.17 -21.18
CA VAL A 571 -12.36 -20.10 -21.57
C VAL A 571 -12.08 -21.21 -22.58
N THR A 572 -11.83 -20.84 -23.83
CA THR A 572 -11.69 -21.76 -24.95
C THR A 572 -10.27 -22.30 -25.15
N GLY A 573 -9.27 -21.70 -24.50
CA GLY A 573 -7.85 -22.04 -24.57
C GLY A 573 -7.09 -21.73 -23.29
N ASN A 574 -5.77 -21.81 -23.35
CA ASN A 574 -4.93 -21.38 -22.20
C ASN A 574 -4.92 -19.87 -22.12
N ILE A 575 -5.12 -19.35 -20.91
CA ILE A 575 -4.96 -17.92 -20.63
C ILE A 575 -3.47 -17.59 -20.69
N ASP A 576 -3.11 -16.48 -21.34
CA ASP A 576 -1.72 -16.02 -21.41
C ASP A 576 -1.29 -15.36 -20.09
N THR A 577 -0.53 -16.11 -19.29
CA THR A 577 0.09 -15.65 -18.06
C THR A 577 1.60 -15.43 -18.20
N THR A 578 2.13 -15.55 -19.42
CA THR A 578 3.58 -15.45 -19.66
C THR A 578 4.05 -14.00 -19.80
N GLN A 579 3.17 -13.10 -20.25
CA GLN A 579 3.52 -11.71 -20.42
C GLN A 579 3.46 -10.96 -19.08
N PRO A 580 4.49 -10.17 -18.72
CA PRO A 580 4.46 -9.38 -17.51
C PRO A 580 3.33 -8.35 -17.55
N ILE A 581 2.76 -8.05 -16.38
CA ILE A 581 1.77 -6.99 -16.21
C ILE A 581 2.50 -5.75 -15.71
N ASP A 582 2.32 -4.63 -16.41
CA ASP A 582 2.74 -3.31 -15.96
C ASP A 582 1.66 -2.77 -15.01
N TYR A 583 1.75 -3.19 -13.74
CA TYR A 583 0.74 -2.85 -12.73
C TYR A 583 0.60 -1.36 -12.49
N GLU A 584 1.70 -0.62 -12.49
CA GLU A 584 1.65 0.82 -12.25
C GLU A 584 0.81 1.51 -13.31
N GLN A 585 1.01 1.18 -14.58
CA GLN A 585 0.27 1.78 -15.68
C GLN A 585 -1.14 1.21 -15.84
N LEU A 586 -1.36 -0.07 -15.52
CA LEU A 586 -2.69 -0.69 -15.53
C LEU A 586 -3.63 0.01 -14.54
N TYR A 587 -3.17 0.22 -13.31
CA TYR A 587 -3.96 0.89 -12.27
C TYR A 587 -3.99 2.41 -12.45
N ALA A 588 -2.95 3.01 -13.06
CA ALA A 588 -2.97 4.42 -13.45
C ALA A 588 -4.03 4.70 -14.51
N GLN A 589 -4.24 3.79 -15.48
CA GLN A 589 -5.34 3.85 -16.42
C GLN A 589 -6.69 3.85 -15.69
N ALA A 590 -6.93 2.87 -14.82
CA ALA A 590 -8.18 2.78 -14.08
C ALA A 590 -8.46 4.04 -13.25
N MET A 591 -7.44 4.58 -12.57
CA MET A 591 -7.56 5.81 -11.80
C MET A 591 -7.86 7.02 -12.68
N TYR A 592 -7.22 7.11 -13.84
CA TYR A 592 -7.47 8.18 -14.82
C TYR A 592 -8.91 8.14 -15.32
N GLU A 593 -9.38 6.98 -15.76
CA GLU A 593 -10.72 6.80 -16.31
C GLU A 593 -11.82 7.08 -15.28
N ILE A 594 -11.67 6.57 -14.03
CA ILE A 594 -12.59 6.87 -12.93
C ILE A 594 -12.64 8.39 -12.64
N HIS A 595 -11.49 9.08 -12.65
CA HIS A 595 -11.45 10.53 -12.43
C HIS A 595 -12.09 11.33 -13.55
N HIS A 596 -12.09 10.82 -14.78
CA HIS A 596 -12.71 11.46 -15.94
C HIS A 596 -14.17 11.08 -16.14
N GLY A 597 -14.74 10.34 -15.17
CA GLY A 597 -16.16 10.02 -15.15
C GLY A 597 -16.55 8.80 -15.98
N GLU A 598 -15.57 7.93 -16.33
CA GLU A 598 -15.91 6.66 -16.99
C GLU A 598 -16.77 5.81 -16.05
N ARG A 599 -17.78 5.19 -16.65
CA ARG A 599 -18.79 4.42 -15.90
C ARG A 599 -18.21 3.08 -15.43
N TYR A 600 -18.19 2.86 -14.12
CA TYR A 600 -17.70 1.62 -13.50
C TYR A 600 -18.80 0.75 -12.86
N TRP A 601 -20.05 1.19 -12.87
CA TRP A 601 -21.20 0.40 -12.40
C TRP A 601 -21.97 -0.22 -13.57
N PHE A 602 -22.71 -1.30 -13.29
CA PHE A 602 -23.52 -2.00 -14.26
C PHE A 602 -24.95 -1.44 -14.23
N ASP A 603 -25.51 -1.18 -15.40
CA ASP A 603 -26.90 -0.75 -15.56
C ASP A 603 -27.82 -1.89 -16.04
N SER A 604 -29.08 -1.57 -16.29
CA SER A 604 -30.07 -2.55 -16.74
C SER A 604 -29.78 -3.20 -18.09
N GLU A 605 -29.09 -2.49 -18.99
CA GLU A 605 -28.68 -3.01 -20.30
C GLU A 605 -27.55 -4.06 -20.12
N ASP A 606 -26.54 -3.73 -19.30
CA ASP A 606 -25.50 -4.66 -18.94
C ASP A 606 -26.02 -5.92 -18.23
N GLU A 607 -26.99 -5.73 -17.31
CA GLU A 607 -27.65 -6.85 -16.62
C GLU A 607 -28.41 -7.76 -17.58
N GLN A 608 -29.03 -7.20 -18.63
CA GLN A 608 -29.70 -7.98 -19.67
C GLN A 608 -28.70 -8.78 -20.49
N ILE A 609 -27.61 -8.14 -20.95
CA ILE A 609 -26.51 -8.83 -21.70
C ILE A 609 -25.97 -10.00 -20.88
N MET A 610 -25.66 -9.77 -19.60
CA MET A 610 -25.17 -10.83 -18.70
C MET A 610 -26.19 -11.96 -18.53
N THR A 611 -27.46 -11.62 -18.35
CA THR A 611 -28.53 -12.62 -18.18
C THR A 611 -28.70 -13.50 -19.42
N GLU A 612 -28.63 -12.90 -20.60
CA GLU A 612 -28.72 -13.64 -21.87
C GLU A 612 -27.53 -14.57 -22.08
N ASN A 613 -26.33 -14.07 -21.84
CA ASN A 613 -25.10 -14.85 -21.91
C ASN A 613 -25.10 -16.03 -20.91
N ASN A 614 -25.60 -15.79 -19.71
CA ASN A 614 -25.57 -16.76 -18.62
C ASN A 614 -26.54 -17.94 -18.79
N ARG A 615 -27.47 -17.90 -19.75
CA ARG A 615 -28.39 -19.03 -20.02
C ARG A 615 -27.65 -20.33 -20.33
N GLU A 616 -26.46 -20.24 -20.97
CA GLU A 616 -25.64 -21.41 -21.28
C GLU A 616 -24.99 -22.04 -20.04
N PHE A 617 -24.94 -21.31 -18.94
CA PHE A 617 -24.31 -21.73 -17.66
C PHE A 617 -25.34 -22.06 -16.57
N GLU A 618 -26.62 -22.00 -16.90
CA GLU A 618 -27.68 -22.34 -15.95
C GLU A 618 -27.78 -23.87 -15.80
N GLN A 619 -27.83 -24.32 -14.54
CA GLN A 619 -28.09 -25.72 -14.23
C GLN A 619 -29.49 -26.11 -14.71
N THR A 620 -29.56 -27.11 -15.54
CA THR A 620 -30.87 -27.72 -15.87
C THR A 620 -31.37 -28.47 -14.62
N PRO A 621 -32.49 -28.06 -14.03
CA PRO A 621 -33.01 -28.76 -12.86
C PRO A 621 -33.18 -30.26 -13.11
N ALA A 622 -32.80 -31.11 -12.17
CA ALA A 622 -32.87 -32.57 -12.31
C ALA A 622 -34.27 -33.06 -12.75
N MET A 623 -35.32 -32.32 -12.31
CA MET A 623 -36.68 -32.62 -12.76
C MET A 623 -36.91 -32.33 -14.25
N LEU A 624 -36.24 -31.35 -14.83
CA LEU A 624 -36.32 -31.08 -16.26
C LEU A 624 -35.44 -32.04 -17.06
N GLN A 625 -34.27 -32.40 -16.54
CA GLN A 625 -33.46 -33.47 -17.16
C GLN A 625 -34.25 -34.77 -17.23
N LEU A 626 -34.90 -35.15 -16.13
CA LEU A 626 -35.77 -36.33 -16.09
C LEU A 626 -36.96 -36.18 -17.03
N PHE A 627 -37.53 -34.97 -17.13
CA PHE A 627 -38.61 -34.70 -18.08
C PHE A 627 -38.15 -34.92 -19.51
N TYR A 628 -37.05 -34.32 -19.97
CA TYR A 628 -36.55 -34.50 -21.33
C TYR A 628 -36.06 -35.92 -21.66
N GLN A 629 -35.75 -36.72 -20.63
CA GLN A 629 -35.42 -38.12 -20.80
C GLN A 629 -36.67 -38.95 -21.22
N TYR A 630 -37.87 -38.58 -20.75
CA TYR A 630 -39.09 -39.35 -20.98
C TYR A 630 -40.16 -38.61 -21.77
N PHE A 631 -39.96 -37.33 -22.04
CA PHE A 631 -40.88 -36.49 -22.78
C PHE A 631 -40.15 -35.59 -23.79
N LYS A 632 -40.82 -35.33 -24.92
CA LYS A 632 -40.40 -34.33 -25.90
C LYS A 632 -41.51 -33.28 -26.05
N THR A 633 -41.12 -32.00 -26.27
CA THR A 633 -42.04 -30.93 -26.59
C THR A 633 -42.66 -31.12 -27.95
N ALA A 634 -43.99 -30.98 -28.06
CA ALA A 634 -44.68 -31.05 -29.35
C ALA A 634 -44.32 -29.82 -30.22
N GLN A 635 -43.93 -30.03 -31.46
CA GLN A 635 -43.59 -28.95 -32.40
C GLN A 635 -44.81 -28.42 -33.17
N THR A 636 -45.83 -29.23 -33.29
CA THR A 636 -47.08 -28.86 -33.99
C THR A 636 -48.30 -29.01 -33.06
N LYS A 637 -49.41 -28.29 -33.38
CA LYS A 637 -50.63 -28.34 -32.56
C LYS A 637 -51.35 -29.69 -32.58
N GLU A 638 -51.00 -30.58 -33.49
CA GLU A 638 -51.67 -31.87 -33.67
C GLU A 638 -50.87 -33.04 -33.05
N GLU A 639 -49.66 -32.81 -32.56
CA GLU A 639 -48.84 -33.85 -31.97
C GLU A 639 -48.84 -33.81 -30.44
N GLY A 640 -48.92 -34.99 -29.83
CA GLY A 640 -48.73 -35.19 -28.40
C GLY A 640 -50.01 -35.12 -27.54
N GLU A 641 -49.83 -35.41 -26.27
CA GLU A 641 -50.88 -35.41 -25.25
C GLU A 641 -50.85 -34.15 -24.39
N PHE A 642 -52.01 -33.68 -23.95
CA PHE A 642 -52.12 -32.60 -22.97
C PHE A 642 -52.17 -33.16 -21.56
N LEU A 643 -51.07 -33.01 -20.82
CA LEU A 643 -50.92 -33.52 -19.45
C LEU A 643 -50.75 -32.38 -18.45
N THR A 644 -51.33 -32.57 -17.26
CA THR A 644 -51.06 -31.69 -16.11
C THR A 644 -49.66 -31.94 -15.53
N PRO A 645 -49.06 -30.97 -14.81
CA PRO A 645 -47.80 -31.20 -14.10
C PRO A 645 -47.84 -32.41 -13.15
N VAL A 646 -49.00 -32.71 -12.56
CA VAL A 646 -49.19 -33.89 -11.69
C VAL A 646 -49.10 -35.17 -12.48
N GLU A 647 -49.78 -35.24 -13.64
CA GLU A 647 -49.74 -36.42 -14.50
C GLU A 647 -48.36 -36.69 -15.06
N ILE A 648 -47.65 -35.64 -15.47
CA ILE A 648 -46.26 -35.73 -15.91
C ILE A 648 -45.36 -36.26 -14.78
N LEU A 649 -45.48 -35.70 -13.58
CA LEU A 649 -44.69 -36.13 -12.41
C LEU A 649 -44.98 -37.57 -12.00
N ASN A 650 -46.25 -38.01 -12.04
CA ASN A 650 -46.62 -39.38 -11.74
C ASN A 650 -46.05 -40.35 -12.80
N TYR A 651 -46.03 -39.97 -14.05
CA TYR A 651 -45.40 -40.75 -15.09
C TYR A 651 -43.87 -40.88 -14.88
N LEU A 652 -43.21 -39.73 -14.55
CA LEU A 652 -41.78 -39.72 -14.21
C LEU A 652 -41.43 -40.57 -13.02
N LYS A 653 -42.23 -40.51 -11.94
CA LYS A 653 -42.09 -41.39 -10.77
C LYS A 653 -42.16 -42.86 -11.14
N LYS A 654 -43.17 -43.25 -11.95
CA LYS A 654 -43.38 -44.64 -12.36
C LYS A 654 -42.24 -45.17 -13.22
N LYS A 655 -41.70 -44.36 -14.12
CA LYS A 655 -40.64 -44.76 -15.08
C LYS A 655 -39.25 -44.72 -14.48
N SER A 656 -38.92 -43.71 -13.65
CA SER A 656 -37.57 -43.50 -13.09
C SER A 656 -37.36 -44.28 -11.77
N GLY A 657 -38.44 -44.73 -11.11
CA GLY A 657 -38.34 -45.34 -9.78
C GLY A 657 -37.93 -44.38 -8.65
N MET A 658 -37.81 -43.08 -8.95
CA MET A 658 -37.37 -42.08 -7.98
C MET A 658 -38.53 -41.58 -7.12
N SER A 659 -38.26 -41.39 -5.80
CA SER A 659 -39.20 -40.77 -4.90
C SER A 659 -39.23 -39.25 -5.09
N LEU A 660 -40.15 -38.74 -5.93
CA LEU A 660 -40.39 -37.33 -6.18
C LEU A 660 -41.45 -36.78 -5.21
N SER A 661 -41.15 -35.79 -4.41
CA SER A 661 -42.10 -35.19 -3.48
C SER A 661 -43.24 -34.44 -4.18
N ASP A 662 -44.50 -34.70 -3.76
CA ASP A 662 -45.69 -34.05 -4.29
C ASP A 662 -45.73 -32.53 -4.01
N ASN A 663 -45.02 -32.04 -3.00
CA ASN A 663 -44.90 -30.61 -2.68
C ASN A 663 -44.16 -29.80 -3.79
N LYS A 664 -43.55 -30.45 -4.75
CA LYS A 664 -42.81 -29.82 -5.86
C LYS A 664 -43.64 -29.64 -7.14
N VAL A 665 -44.90 -30.07 -7.16
CA VAL A 665 -45.78 -29.98 -8.38
C VAL A 665 -45.92 -28.56 -8.89
N TYR A 666 -46.17 -27.61 -7.98
CA TYR A 666 -46.30 -26.20 -8.35
C TYR A 666 -45.01 -25.60 -8.94
N HIS A 667 -43.88 -25.97 -8.32
CA HIS A 667 -42.56 -25.55 -8.81
C HIS A 667 -42.25 -26.17 -10.17
N PHE A 668 -42.58 -27.44 -10.37
CA PHE A 668 -42.40 -28.11 -11.64
C PHE A 668 -43.27 -27.52 -12.76
N GLY A 669 -44.53 -27.18 -12.48
CA GLY A 669 -45.39 -26.49 -13.44
C GLY A 669 -44.80 -25.15 -13.88
N ARG A 670 -44.25 -24.35 -12.96
CA ARG A 670 -43.51 -23.10 -13.28
C ARG A 670 -42.28 -23.35 -14.14
N LEU A 671 -41.54 -24.43 -13.91
CA LEU A 671 -40.37 -24.80 -14.70
C LEU A 671 -40.78 -25.16 -16.14
N LEU A 672 -41.83 -25.95 -16.31
CA LEU A 672 -42.34 -26.30 -17.65
C LEU A 672 -42.80 -25.04 -18.42
N GLN A 673 -43.45 -24.10 -17.76
CA GLN A 673 -43.87 -22.84 -18.33
C GLN A 673 -42.67 -21.99 -18.77
N LYS A 674 -41.65 -21.88 -17.89
CA LYS A 674 -40.41 -21.12 -18.14
C LYS A 674 -39.61 -21.71 -19.34
N CYS A 675 -39.67 -23.03 -19.55
CA CYS A 675 -39.06 -23.69 -20.69
C CYS A 675 -39.85 -23.51 -22.02
N GLY A 676 -40.91 -22.70 -21.98
CA GLY A 676 -41.69 -22.41 -23.20
C GLY A 676 -42.45 -23.61 -23.76
N ILE A 677 -42.72 -24.65 -22.94
CA ILE A 677 -43.48 -25.81 -23.37
C ILE A 677 -44.93 -25.38 -23.68
N PRO A 678 -45.46 -25.69 -24.89
CA PRO A 678 -46.80 -25.27 -25.26
C PRO A 678 -47.82 -25.73 -24.24
N SER A 679 -48.63 -24.75 -23.76
CA SER A 679 -49.64 -25.00 -22.71
C SER A 679 -50.95 -24.35 -23.01
N LYS A 680 -52.05 -24.89 -22.45
CA LYS A 680 -53.36 -24.28 -22.45
C LYS A 680 -54.00 -24.38 -21.07
N HIS A 681 -54.87 -23.42 -20.75
CA HIS A 681 -55.60 -23.45 -19.50
C HIS A 681 -56.93 -24.20 -19.68
N THR A 682 -57.19 -25.17 -18.80
CA THR A 682 -58.39 -26.01 -18.82
C THR A 682 -59.05 -25.99 -17.46
N TYR A 683 -60.24 -26.57 -17.33
CA TYR A 683 -60.95 -26.69 -16.04
C TYR A 683 -60.13 -27.54 -15.00
N LYS A 684 -59.17 -28.37 -15.48
CA LYS A 684 -58.23 -29.10 -14.63
C LYS A 684 -56.96 -28.30 -14.26
N GLY A 685 -56.88 -27.05 -14.68
CA GLY A 685 -55.69 -26.21 -14.55
C GLY A 685 -54.85 -26.12 -15.83
N THR A 686 -53.63 -25.66 -15.72
CA THR A 686 -52.71 -25.57 -16.87
C THR A 686 -52.22 -26.96 -17.29
N VAL A 687 -52.39 -27.31 -18.55
CA VAL A 687 -51.93 -28.54 -19.17
C VAL A 687 -50.86 -28.24 -20.23
N TYR A 688 -49.86 -29.07 -20.31
CA TYR A 688 -48.72 -28.94 -21.21
C TYR A 688 -48.78 -29.97 -22.33
N GLN A 689 -48.47 -29.57 -23.55
CA GLN A 689 -48.49 -30.40 -24.73
C GLN A 689 -47.14 -31.12 -24.87
N VAL A 690 -47.14 -32.43 -24.65
CA VAL A 690 -45.92 -33.23 -24.57
C VAL A 690 -46.08 -34.56 -25.31
N ILE A 691 -44.98 -35.10 -25.80
CA ILE A 691 -44.90 -36.41 -26.44
C ILE A 691 -44.11 -37.35 -25.53
N LYS A 692 -44.68 -38.47 -25.14
CA LYS A 692 -44.00 -39.49 -24.37
C LYS A 692 -42.97 -40.21 -25.23
N LEU A 693 -41.74 -40.28 -24.75
CA LEU A 693 -40.68 -41.10 -25.30
C LEU A 693 -40.83 -42.52 -24.74
N SER A 694 -40.78 -43.53 -25.61
CA SER A 694 -40.97 -44.95 -25.23
C SER A 694 -39.83 -45.48 -24.37
#